data_c05c8ae8384803d083545e2a7d1a620c
#
_entry.id   c05c8ae8384803d083545e2a7d1a620c
#
_cell.length_a   1.000
_cell.length_b   1.000
_cell.length_c   1.000
_cell.angle_alpha   90.00
_cell.angle_beta   90.00
_cell.angle_gamma   90.00
#
_symmetry.space_group_name_H-M   'P 1'
#
loop_
_entity.id
_entity.type
_entity.pdbx_description
1 polymer ?
#
loop_
_entity_poly.entity_id
_entity_poly.type
_entity_poly.pdbx_seq_one_letter_code
_entity_poly.pdbx_strand_id
1 'polypeptide(L)'
;MKGARRLTGAGARRLARSCFAGRQTPHHQDSNPDAPELAKGHGMHNLDPILKPRSIAVVGASRRPGSIGRELVHNLIEFDFGGKLFPVNPKADFIHSIKAFPSVSAIPDPVDLAVIVVPREQVLDTVDDCGKKGVKGLVVITSGFAETGEEGRKLEAQLRLRAAKYEMRMVGPNCMGVINTHPDVHLDATFAPTLPLAGRIGFLSQSGALGVAILNIARQLDIGFSYFVSMGNKSDISGNDLLLYWENDPETDLILMYLESFGNPRRFMQIARRISRRKPIVVVKAGRTQAGARAASSHTGALVARQGLDIATDALLEQSGVLRVNTVQEMFDLAMVFSKNPVPRGNRLGILTNAGGPGIMATDTAIGLGLTMGKLSEATTAELRRILPPEAIVGNPVDMTPKSDQARYAECARLMLEDDGIDVLMVIFVPPLLISGHEVVSGVEQVRARTSKPVVGVIMAPEDFYVELNEKRPGHLAIYQFPESAAQALAALDRYRRWRERPAGEVRLFPAQKASAAEILAKARESGERHLSPAEAFHLLDAYGIPVAAWHTAPDLEKLKSQQREFQYPAVLKAVAPDIIHKTEVGGVAVDLRNPEELIGAAQKMAESLAHAPTPGAANHPPGFLVQEYVRGGREVIIGMTHDANYGPLVMFGLGGVYVETFKDVVFRVPPLTDVDAREMIRQIRGYRLLEGVRGEPPVDFEALAEMLQRFSQMVEDLPLLAEIEINPFLVFPRAEDFRAVDVRVRLADASVTNSPPAKPSA
;
A
#
# COMPACT_ATOMS: atom_id res chain seq x y z
N MET A 1 38.66 -49.44 -31.45
CA MET A 1 39.75 -50.01 -30.64
C MET A 1 40.10 -49.09 -29.52
N LYS A 2 39.81 -49.53 -28.30
CA LYS A 2 40.54 -49.36 -27.04
C LYS A 2 41.05 -47.96 -26.72
N GLY A 3 40.83 -47.32 -25.59
CA GLY A 3 40.54 -47.87 -24.29
C GLY A 3 40.14 -46.79 -23.26
N ALA A 4 39.34 -47.21 -22.33
CA ALA A 4 38.96 -46.50 -21.15
C ALA A 4 40.12 -46.22 -20.19
N ARG A 5 40.13 -45.08 -19.52
CA ARG A 5 40.69 -45.00 -18.16
C ARG A 5 39.82 -44.11 -17.29
N ARG A 6 39.15 -44.74 -16.34
CA ARG A 6 38.61 -44.14 -15.14
C ARG A 6 39.75 -43.59 -14.28
N LEU A 7 39.64 -42.38 -13.78
CA LEU A 7 40.35 -41.96 -12.61
C LEU A 7 39.33 -41.37 -11.61
N THR A 8 39.11 -42.11 -10.56
CA THR A 8 38.50 -41.75 -9.32
C THR A 8 39.42 -40.76 -8.60
N GLY A 9 38.87 -39.69 -8.05
CA GLY A 9 39.62 -38.75 -7.23
C GLY A 9 38.65 -37.89 -6.38
N ALA A 10 38.29 -38.40 -5.19
CA ALA A 10 37.72 -37.61 -4.12
C ALA A 10 38.69 -36.52 -3.70
N GLY A 11 38.25 -35.27 -3.64
CA GLY A 11 39.08 -34.19 -3.10
C GLY A 11 38.66 -32.80 -3.46
N ALA A 12 37.40 -32.37 -3.18
CA ALA A 12 37.02 -30.96 -3.19
C ALA A 12 35.78 -30.67 -2.34
N ARG A 13 35.81 -31.12 -1.10
CA ARG A 13 34.88 -30.67 -0.06
C ARG A 13 35.67 -30.35 1.20
N ARG A 14 36.23 -29.14 1.25
CA ARG A 14 36.71 -28.46 2.45
C ARG A 14 37.47 -27.19 2.03
N LEU A 15 36.75 -26.08 1.93
CA LEU A 15 37.28 -24.72 2.09
C LEU A 15 36.16 -23.70 1.79
N ALA A 16 35.18 -23.62 2.68
CA ALA A 16 34.29 -22.49 2.84
C ALA A 16 33.57 -22.56 4.20
N ARG A 17 34.34 -22.67 5.27
CA ARG A 17 33.89 -22.43 6.63
C ARG A 17 35.05 -21.87 7.45
N SER A 18 35.28 -20.57 7.38
CA SER A 18 35.90 -19.81 8.45
C SER A 18 36.05 -18.36 7.99
N CYS A 19 35.15 -17.52 8.42
CA CYS A 19 35.34 -16.08 8.67
C CYS A 19 33.98 -15.46 9.05
N PHE A 20 33.42 -15.86 10.18
CA PHE A 20 32.47 -15.03 10.93
C PHE A 20 32.42 -15.59 12.36
N ALA A 21 33.43 -15.21 13.14
CA ALA A 21 33.38 -15.37 14.58
C ALA A 21 33.87 -14.07 15.23
N GLY A 22 33.03 -13.48 16.04
CA GLY A 22 33.50 -12.60 17.07
C GLY A 22 32.96 -11.18 17.06
N ARG A 23 31.83 -10.97 17.73
CA ARG A 23 31.71 -10.06 18.88
C ARG A 23 30.30 -10.14 19.45
N GLN A 24 30.14 -10.90 20.51
CA GLN A 24 28.99 -10.81 21.40
C GLN A 24 29.15 -9.57 22.27
N THR A 25 28.20 -8.67 22.26
CA THR A 25 27.98 -7.68 23.30
C THR A 25 26.77 -8.13 24.14
N PRO A 26 26.78 -7.95 25.48
CA PRO A 26 25.79 -8.53 26.37
C PRO A 26 24.44 -7.81 26.24
N HIS A 27 23.39 -8.58 26.04
CA HIS A 27 22.01 -8.12 26.16
C HIS A 27 21.70 -7.77 27.62
N HIS A 28 21.44 -6.50 27.90
CA HIS A 28 20.64 -6.10 29.05
C HIS A 28 19.18 -6.47 28.76
N GLN A 29 18.64 -7.37 29.56
CA GLN A 29 17.21 -7.62 29.69
C GLN A 29 16.63 -6.49 30.54
N ASP A 30 15.95 -5.53 29.90
CA ASP A 30 14.95 -4.69 30.55
C ASP A 30 13.57 -5.23 30.16
N SER A 31 13.02 -6.03 31.07
CA SER A 31 11.64 -6.46 31.06
C SER A 31 10.77 -5.29 31.51
N ASN A 32 10.02 -4.69 30.60
CA ASN A 32 8.94 -3.78 30.88
C ASN A 32 7.67 -4.61 31.21
N PRO A 33 7.10 -4.55 32.42
CA PRO A 33 5.98 -5.40 32.84
C PRO A 33 4.60 -4.93 32.38
N ASP A 34 4.48 -3.82 31.63
CA ASP A 34 3.19 -3.21 31.23
C ASP A 34 2.92 -3.18 29.73
N ALA A 35 3.47 -4.11 28.94
CA ALA A 35 3.00 -4.33 27.60
C ALA A 35 1.67 -5.11 27.65
N PRO A 36 0.55 -4.59 27.07
CA PRO A 36 -0.70 -5.36 27.07
C PRO A 36 -0.52 -6.66 26.35
N GLU A 37 -0.94 -7.75 27.00
CA GLU A 37 -1.00 -9.13 26.51
C GLU A 37 -1.86 -9.26 25.24
N LEU A 38 -1.33 -8.87 24.08
CA LEU A 38 -1.92 -9.17 22.77
C LEU A 38 -1.39 -10.49 22.17
N ALA A 39 -0.76 -11.32 22.97
CA ALA A 39 -0.07 -12.54 22.52
C ALA A 39 -0.55 -13.83 23.21
N LYS A 40 -1.83 -13.97 23.54
CA LYS A 40 -2.40 -15.29 23.89
C LYS A 40 -3.82 -15.40 23.36
N GLY A 41 -3.93 -15.91 22.13
CA GLY A 41 -5.21 -16.28 21.56
C GLY A 41 -5.11 -16.56 20.06
N HIS A 42 -5.18 -17.80 19.70
CA HIS A 42 -5.22 -18.43 18.37
C HIS A 42 -3.85 -18.57 17.71
N GLY A 43 -3.40 -19.83 17.66
CA GLY A 43 -2.16 -20.26 17.02
C GLY A 43 -2.00 -19.61 15.65
N MET A 44 -0.77 -19.16 15.31
CA MET A 44 -0.40 -18.70 13.98
C MET A 44 -1.07 -19.64 12.99
N HIS A 45 -1.95 -19.09 12.12
CA HIS A 45 -2.67 -19.88 11.14
C HIS A 45 -1.63 -20.61 10.30
N ASN A 46 -1.46 -21.89 10.57
CA ASN A 46 -0.45 -22.71 9.90
C ASN A 46 -0.85 -22.88 8.44
N LEU A 47 -0.17 -22.19 7.53
CA LEU A 47 -0.33 -22.34 6.09
C LEU A 47 0.59 -23.42 5.49
N ASP A 48 1.42 -24.06 6.30
CA ASP A 48 2.34 -25.12 5.84
C ASP A 48 1.62 -26.26 5.11
N PRO A 49 0.41 -26.72 5.53
CA PRO A 49 -0.29 -27.75 4.77
C PRO A 49 -0.60 -27.36 3.31
N ILE A 50 -0.65 -26.06 3.01
CA ILE A 50 -0.89 -25.55 1.64
C ILE A 50 0.43 -25.20 0.95
N LEU A 51 1.34 -24.54 1.66
CA LEU A 51 2.56 -23.98 1.06
C LEU A 51 3.79 -24.88 1.18
N LYS A 52 3.79 -25.84 2.13
CA LYS A 52 4.87 -26.81 2.37
C LYS A 52 4.30 -28.23 2.60
N PRO A 53 3.37 -28.72 1.75
CA PRO A 53 2.77 -30.04 1.96
C PRO A 53 3.80 -31.14 1.74
N ARG A 54 3.66 -32.22 2.49
CA ARG A 54 4.43 -33.48 2.29
C ARG A 54 3.66 -34.50 1.44
N SER A 55 2.37 -34.24 1.24
CA SER A 55 1.49 -35.12 0.46
C SER A 55 0.35 -34.33 -0.17
N ILE A 56 0.05 -34.60 -1.44
CA ILE A 56 -0.94 -33.87 -2.24
C ILE A 56 -1.90 -34.84 -2.88
N ALA A 57 -3.22 -34.60 -2.73
CA ALA A 57 -4.26 -35.24 -3.54
C ALA A 57 -4.72 -34.27 -4.64
N VAL A 58 -4.64 -34.66 -5.91
CA VAL A 58 -5.22 -33.91 -7.03
C VAL A 58 -6.57 -34.52 -7.35
N VAL A 59 -7.66 -33.85 -6.90
CA VAL A 59 -9.04 -34.35 -7.05
C VAL A 59 -9.64 -33.82 -8.35
N GLY A 60 -9.95 -34.73 -9.26
CA GLY A 60 -10.30 -34.43 -10.64
C GLY A 60 -9.10 -34.55 -11.61
N ALA A 61 -8.05 -35.22 -11.17
CA ALA A 61 -6.92 -35.61 -12.01
C ALA A 61 -7.40 -36.36 -13.26
N SER A 62 -6.79 -36.15 -14.43
CA SER A 62 -7.30 -36.65 -15.71
C SER A 62 -6.19 -37.16 -16.62
N ARG A 63 -6.54 -38.12 -17.51
CA ARG A 63 -5.67 -38.55 -18.63
C ARG A 63 -5.84 -37.70 -19.89
N ARG A 64 -6.91 -36.86 -19.94
CA ARG A 64 -7.23 -36.06 -21.12
C ARG A 64 -6.22 -34.94 -21.32
N PRO A 65 -5.49 -34.88 -22.47
CA PRO A 65 -4.60 -33.76 -22.76
C PRO A 65 -5.34 -32.41 -22.72
N GLY A 66 -4.68 -31.37 -22.18
CA GLY A 66 -5.21 -30.02 -22.09
C GLY A 66 -6.31 -29.85 -21.02
N SER A 67 -6.53 -30.84 -20.14
CA SER A 67 -7.38 -30.66 -18.98
C SER A 67 -6.57 -30.17 -17.79
N ILE A 68 -7.13 -29.25 -17.00
CA ILE A 68 -6.48 -28.68 -15.81
C ILE A 68 -5.98 -29.78 -14.85
N GLY A 69 -6.78 -30.82 -14.60
CA GLY A 69 -6.39 -31.92 -13.73
C GLY A 69 -5.23 -32.80 -14.27
N ARG A 70 -4.98 -32.76 -15.58
CA ARG A 70 -3.77 -33.40 -16.16
C ARG A 70 -2.55 -32.51 -15.98
N GLU A 71 -2.68 -31.24 -16.31
CA GLU A 71 -1.56 -30.26 -16.24
C GLU A 71 -1.06 -30.10 -14.80
N LEU A 72 -1.95 -30.11 -13.80
CA LEU A 72 -1.57 -30.11 -12.38
C LEU A 72 -0.69 -31.30 -11.99
N VAL A 73 -1.09 -32.52 -12.39
CA VAL A 73 -0.27 -33.72 -12.13
C VAL A 73 1.05 -33.64 -12.89
N HIS A 74 1.01 -33.13 -14.13
CA HIS A 74 2.23 -32.95 -14.94
C HIS A 74 3.19 -31.95 -14.30
N ASN A 75 2.73 -30.76 -13.89
CA ASN A 75 3.57 -29.73 -13.30
C ASN A 75 4.19 -30.18 -11.96
N LEU A 76 3.43 -30.89 -11.12
CA LEU A 76 3.98 -31.47 -9.87
C LEU A 76 5.09 -32.50 -10.13
N ILE A 77 5.00 -33.29 -11.21
CA ILE A 77 6.04 -34.25 -11.61
C ILE A 77 7.23 -33.51 -12.24
N GLU A 78 6.97 -32.63 -13.19
CA GLU A 78 8.01 -31.91 -13.95
C GLU A 78 8.84 -30.97 -13.04
N PHE A 79 8.21 -30.41 -12.00
CA PHE A 79 8.88 -29.56 -11.01
C PHE A 79 9.52 -30.36 -9.86
N ASP A 80 9.53 -31.70 -9.98
CA ASP A 80 10.17 -32.63 -9.00
C ASP A 80 9.64 -32.46 -7.57
N PHE A 81 8.29 -32.45 -7.41
CA PHE A 81 7.68 -32.31 -6.10
C PHE A 81 8.23 -33.31 -5.08
N GLY A 82 8.81 -32.81 -3.98
CA GLY A 82 9.52 -33.60 -2.99
C GLY A 82 8.65 -34.50 -2.07
N GLY A 83 7.32 -34.52 -2.27
CA GLY A 83 6.37 -35.25 -1.45
C GLY A 83 5.64 -36.38 -2.18
N LYS A 84 4.59 -36.92 -1.53
CA LYS A 84 3.73 -37.96 -2.11
C LYS A 84 2.62 -37.32 -2.95
N LEU A 85 2.43 -37.79 -4.19
CA LEU A 85 1.38 -37.34 -5.10
C LEU A 85 0.32 -38.44 -5.28
N PHE A 86 -0.95 -38.10 -5.05
CA PHE A 86 -2.10 -38.98 -5.17
C PHE A 86 -3.12 -38.45 -6.17
N PRO A 87 -3.12 -38.91 -7.44
CA PRO A 87 -4.23 -38.59 -8.35
C PRO A 87 -5.54 -39.22 -7.87
N VAL A 88 -6.62 -38.44 -7.86
CA VAL A 88 -7.96 -38.91 -7.46
C VAL A 88 -8.92 -38.77 -8.66
N ASN A 89 -9.39 -39.93 -9.15
CA ASN A 89 -10.39 -40.01 -10.22
C ASN A 89 -11.13 -41.35 -10.15
N PRO A 90 -12.46 -41.38 -9.96
CA PRO A 90 -13.24 -42.61 -9.86
C PRO A 90 -13.32 -43.43 -11.14
N LYS A 91 -12.86 -42.90 -12.28
CA LYS A 91 -12.94 -43.52 -13.61
C LYS A 91 -11.58 -43.95 -14.19
N ALA A 92 -10.52 -43.84 -13.41
CA ALA A 92 -9.16 -44.15 -13.88
C ALA A 92 -8.35 -44.90 -12.82
N ASP A 93 -7.66 -45.97 -13.20
CA ASP A 93 -6.77 -46.72 -12.32
C ASP A 93 -5.38 -46.07 -12.22
N PHE A 94 -4.94 -45.40 -13.28
CA PHE A 94 -3.62 -44.74 -13.37
C PHE A 94 -3.71 -43.40 -14.11
N ILE A 95 -2.94 -42.42 -13.68
CA ILE A 95 -2.74 -41.10 -14.33
C ILE A 95 -1.25 -40.80 -14.29
N HIS A 96 -0.63 -40.46 -15.41
CA HIS A 96 0.84 -40.33 -15.55
C HIS A 96 1.62 -41.49 -14.92
N SER A 97 1.13 -42.73 -15.11
CA SER A 97 1.68 -43.96 -14.55
C SER A 97 1.64 -44.04 -12.99
N ILE A 98 1.03 -43.08 -12.33
CA ILE A 98 0.80 -43.09 -10.89
C ILE A 98 -0.58 -43.70 -10.62
N LYS A 99 -0.69 -44.61 -9.63
CA LYS A 99 -1.95 -45.20 -9.19
C LYS A 99 -2.93 -44.11 -8.80
N ALA A 100 -4.14 -44.12 -9.37
CA ALA A 100 -5.23 -43.23 -9.01
C ALA A 100 -6.16 -43.89 -7.96
N PHE A 101 -6.80 -43.04 -7.18
CA PHE A 101 -7.74 -43.46 -6.13
C PHE A 101 -9.15 -42.98 -6.48
N PRO A 102 -10.22 -43.70 -6.11
CA PRO A 102 -11.59 -43.31 -6.45
C PRO A 102 -12.10 -42.10 -5.63
N SER A 103 -11.54 -41.88 -4.42
CA SER A 103 -11.86 -40.77 -3.51
C SER A 103 -10.65 -40.43 -2.66
N VAL A 104 -10.69 -39.28 -1.97
CA VAL A 104 -9.61 -38.88 -1.04
C VAL A 104 -9.57 -39.82 0.17
N SER A 105 -10.72 -40.23 0.66
CA SER A 105 -10.83 -41.19 1.78
C SER A 105 -10.26 -42.56 1.43
N ALA A 106 -10.19 -42.96 0.16
CA ALA A 106 -9.63 -44.25 -0.28
C ALA A 106 -8.09 -44.25 -0.31
N ILE A 107 -7.41 -43.11 -0.18
CA ILE A 107 -5.95 -43.01 -0.09
C ILE A 107 -5.50 -43.57 1.28
N PRO A 108 -4.58 -44.56 1.31
CA PRO A 108 -4.15 -45.16 2.58
C PRO A 108 -3.28 -44.23 3.43
N ASP A 109 -2.46 -43.39 2.78
CA ASP A 109 -1.55 -42.45 3.44
C ASP A 109 -2.27 -41.16 3.92
N PRO A 110 -1.68 -40.42 4.90
CA PRO A 110 -2.11 -39.06 5.22
C PRO A 110 -2.00 -38.12 4.00
N VAL A 111 -2.91 -37.14 3.92
CA VAL A 111 -2.93 -36.12 2.88
C VAL A 111 -2.95 -34.75 3.53
N ASP A 112 -1.94 -33.93 3.27
CA ASP A 112 -1.83 -32.57 3.81
C ASP A 112 -2.65 -31.59 2.98
N LEU A 113 -2.54 -31.65 1.64
CA LEU A 113 -3.15 -30.74 0.68
C LEU A 113 -4.06 -31.48 -0.30
N ALA A 114 -5.27 -30.98 -0.51
CA ALA A 114 -6.13 -31.38 -1.62
C ALA A 114 -6.29 -30.23 -2.64
N VAL A 115 -5.90 -30.48 -3.89
CA VAL A 115 -6.11 -29.57 -5.02
C VAL A 115 -7.35 -30.03 -5.77
N ILE A 116 -8.41 -29.19 -5.79
CA ILE A 116 -9.74 -29.56 -6.26
C ILE A 116 -10.02 -28.93 -7.61
N VAL A 117 -10.26 -29.76 -8.64
CA VAL A 117 -10.59 -29.37 -10.01
C VAL A 117 -11.78 -30.17 -10.59
N VAL A 118 -12.70 -30.56 -9.71
CA VAL A 118 -13.95 -31.22 -10.13
C VAL A 118 -15.02 -30.20 -10.56
N PRO A 119 -16.08 -30.60 -11.29
CA PRO A 119 -17.22 -29.73 -11.56
C PRO A 119 -17.77 -29.09 -10.28
N ARG A 120 -18.26 -27.85 -10.38
CA ARG A 120 -18.74 -27.03 -9.27
C ARG A 120 -19.71 -27.77 -8.32
N GLU A 121 -20.62 -28.56 -8.90
CA GLU A 121 -21.64 -29.31 -8.18
C GLU A 121 -21.07 -30.39 -7.25
N GLN A 122 -19.85 -30.84 -7.52
CA GLN A 122 -19.16 -31.90 -6.76
C GLN A 122 -18.21 -31.33 -5.71
N VAL A 123 -17.93 -30.02 -5.71
CA VAL A 123 -16.92 -29.41 -4.84
C VAL A 123 -17.27 -29.60 -3.36
N LEU A 124 -18.53 -29.37 -2.98
CA LEU A 124 -18.94 -29.45 -1.58
C LEU A 124 -18.80 -30.88 -1.00
N ASP A 125 -19.19 -31.89 -1.79
CA ASP A 125 -19.04 -33.30 -1.36
C ASP A 125 -17.58 -33.73 -1.33
N THR A 126 -16.77 -33.20 -2.25
CA THR A 126 -15.30 -33.40 -2.24
C THR A 126 -14.65 -32.80 -1.00
N VAL A 127 -15.08 -31.61 -0.55
CA VAL A 127 -14.60 -30.98 0.67
C VAL A 127 -14.97 -31.80 1.90
N ASP A 128 -16.18 -32.35 1.96
CA ASP A 128 -16.56 -33.25 3.05
C ASP A 128 -15.73 -34.55 3.05
N ASP A 129 -15.38 -35.11 1.87
CA ASP A 129 -14.51 -36.28 1.75
C ASP A 129 -13.09 -35.96 2.23
N CYS A 130 -12.53 -34.80 1.84
CA CYS A 130 -11.25 -34.29 2.33
C CYS A 130 -11.26 -34.12 3.86
N GLY A 131 -12.32 -33.55 4.41
CA GLY A 131 -12.46 -33.34 5.85
C GLY A 131 -12.51 -34.67 6.64
N LYS A 132 -13.25 -35.67 6.16
CA LYS A 132 -13.28 -37.03 6.74
C LYS A 132 -11.91 -37.70 6.70
N LYS A 133 -11.12 -37.43 5.67
CA LYS A 133 -9.73 -37.93 5.53
C LYS A 133 -8.76 -37.23 6.49
N GLY A 134 -9.10 -36.05 7.01
CA GLY A 134 -8.25 -35.25 7.89
C GLY A 134 -7.30 -34.31 7.16
N VAL A 135 -7.57 -33.98 5.89
CA VAL A 135 -6.85 -32.96 5.11
C VAL A 135 -6.89 -31.63 5.87
N LYS A 136 -5.80 -30.86 5.84
CA LYS A 136 -5.70 -29.56 6.51
C LYS A 136 -5.62 -28.37 5.54
N GLY A 137 -5.18 -28.59 4.31
CA GLY A 137 -5.06 -27.57 3.26
C GLY A 137 -5.92 -27.87 2.04
N LEU A 138 -6.58 -26.86 1.49
CA LEU A 138 -7.33 -26.92 0.26
C LEU A 138 -6.85 -25.85 -0.73
N VAL A 139 -6.72 -26.23 -2.00
CA VAL A 139 -6.64 -25.31 -3.15
C VAL A 139 -7.80 -25.61 -4.07
N VAL A 140 -8.79 -24.71 -4.15
CA VAL A 140 -9.98 -24.90 -4.96
C VAL A 140 -9.84 -24.10 -6.26
N ILE A 141 -9.47 -24.80 -7.34
CA ILE A 141 -9.27 -24.18 -8.67
C ILE A 141 -10.62 -23.94 -9.36
N THR A 142 -11.58 -24.79 -9.13
CA THR A 142 -12.92 -24.73 -9.72
C THR A 142 -13.55 -23.34 -9.56
N SER A 143 -14.08 -22.80 -10.66
CA SER A 143 -14.85 -21.56 -10.73
C SER A 143 -16.37 -21.83 -10.62
N GLY A 144 -17.18 -20.75 -10.64
CA GLY A 144 -18.64 -20.83 -10.56
C GLY A 144 -19.19 -20.48 -9.18
N PHE A 145 -18.46 -19.71 -8.39
CA PHE A 145 -18.80 -19.26 -7.04
C PHE A 145 -19.19 -17.77 -7.01
N ALA A 146 -18.70 -16.98 -6.07
CA ALA A 146 -19.13 -15.58 -5.86
C ALA A 146 -19.03 -14.71 -7.12
N GLU A 147 -18.11 -14.99 -8.04
CA GLU A 147 -17.96 -14.30 -9.32
C GLU A 147 -19.15 -14.47 -10.27
N THR A 148 -19.99 -15.48 -10.06
CA THR A 148 -21.20 -15.73 -10.89
C THR A 148 -22.48 -15.09 -10.34
N GLY A 149 -22.37 -14.28 -9.27
CA GLY A 149 -23.49 -13.56 -8.71
C GLY A 149 -24.07 -14.17 -7.42
N GLU A 150 -25.36 -13.95 -7.14
CA GLU A 150 -25.94 -14.24 -5.83
C GLU A 150 -25.94 -15.74 -5.47
N GLU A 151 -26.33 -16.60 -6.40
CA GLU A 151 -26.32 -18.05 -6.19
C GLU A 151 -24.90 -18.58 -5.95
N GLY A 152 -23.93 -18.04 -6.71
CA GLY A 152 -22.52 -18.36 -6.48
C GLY A 152 -22.01 -17.91 -5.10
N ARG A 153 -22.43 -16.75 -4.61
CA ARG A 153 -22.10 -16.29 -3.24
C ARG A 153 -22.66 -17.22 -2.16
N LYS A 154 -23.89 -17.69 -2.32
CA LYS A 154 -24.49 -18.66 -1.38
C LYS A 154 -23.70 -19.96 -1.35
N LEU A 155 -23.29 -20.45 -2.53
CA LEU A 155 -22.50 -21.68 -2.65
C LEU A 155 -21.09 -21.50 -2.03
N GLU A 156 -20.46 -20.37 -2.24
CA GLU A 156 -19.16 -20.05 -1.64
C GLU A 156 -19.22 -19.94 -0.10
N ALA A 157 -20.30 -19.36 0.42
CA ALA A 157 -20.54 -19.34 1.87
C ALA A 157 -20.68 -20.76 2.45
N GLN A 158 -21.36 -21.68 1.75
CA GLN A 158 -21.44 -23.08 2.15
C GLN A 158 -20.07 -23.78 2.08
N LEU A 159 -19.28 -23.51 1.04
CA LEU A 159 -17.94 -24.04 0.88
C LEU A 159 -17.05 -23.63 2.07
N ARG A 160 -17.07 -22.36 2.44
CA ARG A 160 -16.32 -21.81 3.58
C ARG A 160 -16.76 -22.47 4.90
N LEU A 161 -18.06 -22.61 5.13
CA LEU A 161 -18.57 -23.26 6.34
C LEU A 161 -18.15 -24.73 6.44
N ARG A 162 -18.13 -25.48 5.31
CA ARG A 162 -17.69 -26.88 5.30
C ARG A 162 -16.19 -27.00 5.56
N ALA A 163 -15.35 -26.14 4.93
CA ALA A 163 -13.91 -26.10 5.22
C ALA A 163 -13.66 -25.81 6.71
N ALA A 164 -14.33 -24.79 7.26
CA ALA A 164 -14.22 -24.41 8.67
C ALA A 164 -14.65 -25.53 9.64
N LYS A 165 -15.72 -26.29 9.31
CA LYS A 165 -16.19 -27.42 10.10
C LYS A 165 -15.10 -28.47 10.35
N TYR A 166 -14.22 -28.67 9.38
CA TYR A 166 -13.12 -29.64 9.46
C TYR A 166 -11.76 -29.00 9.77
N GLU A 167 -11.74 -27.71 10.16
CA GLU A 167 -10.52 -26.94 10.43
C GLU A 167 -9.54 -26.91 9.25
N MET A 168 -10.05 -26.93 8.02
CA MET A 168 -9.25 -26.84 6.82
C MET A 168 -9.09 -25.38 6.40
N ARG A 169 -7.87 -24.98 6.02
CA ARG A 169 -7.61 -23.67 5.41
C ARG A 169 -7.69 -23.79 3.89
N MET A 170 -8.11 -22.72 3.21
CA MET A 170 -8.43 -22.79 1.79
C MET A 170 -7.92 -21.58 1.01
N VAL A 171 -7.21 -21.84 -0.10
CA VAL A 171 -6.93 -20.89 -1.19
C VAL A 171 -8.00 -21.07 -2.28
N GLY A 172 -8.50 -19.98 -2.82
CA GLY A 172 -9.59 -19.96 -3.82
C GLY A 172 -10.97 -19.72 -3.17
N PRO A 173 -12.06 -20.17 -3.79
CA PRO A 173 -12.15 -20.83 -5.10
C PRO A 173 -11.80 -19.92 -6.27
N ASN A 174 -11.89 -20.44 -7.52
CA ASN A 174 -11.63 -19.68 -8.74
C ASN A 174 -10.17 -19.13 -8.78
N CYS A 175 -9.18 -19.97 -8.50
CA CYS A 175 -7.77 -19.61 -8.47
C CYS A 175 -6.95 -20.43 -9.48
N MET A 176 -5.71 -20.03 -9.73
CA MET A 176 -4.78 -20.78 -10.56
C MET A 176 -4.02 -21.86 -9.78
N GLY A 177 -3.86 -21.67 -8.47
CA GLY A 177 -3.10 -22.55 -7.60
C GLY A 177 -1.98 -21.86 -6.86
N VAL A 178 -1.04 -22.67 -6.34
CA VAL A 178 0.08 -22.23 -5.49
C VAL A 178 1.40 -22.83 -5.95
N ILE A 179 2.48 -22.06 -5.80
CA ILE A 179 3.87 -22.49 -6.07
C ILE A 179 4.71 -22.22 -4.83
N ASN A 180 5.64 -23.13 -4.54
CA ASN A 180 6.75 -22.94 -3.63
C ASN A 180 8.01 -23.54 -4.24
N THR A 181 9.00 -22.71 -4.51
CA THR A 181 10.24 -23.12 -5.18
C THR A 181 11.36 -23.55 -4.23
N HIS A 182 11.07 -23.63 -2.93
CA HIS A 182 12.08 -24.08 -1.96
C HIS A 182 12.60 -25.48 -2.32
N PRO A 183 13.93 -25.71 -2.30
CA PRO A 183 14.54 -26.98 -2.75
C PRO A 183 14.03 -28.24 -2.04
N ASP A 184 13.54 -28.10 -0.81
CA ASP A 184 13.00 -29.25 -0.05
C ASP A 184 11.51 -29.50 -0.33
N VAL A 185 10.85 -28.66 -1.15
CA VAL A 185 9.39 -28.71 -1.41
C VAL A 185 9.09 -28.88 -2.90
N HIS A 186 9.63 -28.04 -3.77
CA HIS A 186 9.42 -28.05 -5.22
C HIS A 186 7.94 -28.18 -5.60
N LEU A 187 7.10 -27.30 -5.03
CA LEU A 187 5.66 -27.33 -5.26
C LEU A 187 5.27 -26.46 -6.46
N ASP A 188 4.74 -27.07 -7.53
CA ASP A 188 3.96 -26.36 -8.55
C ASP A 188 2.56 -26.98 -8.66
N ALA A 189 1.68 -26.58 -7.76
CA ALA A 189 0.27 -26.96 -7.77
C ALA A 189 -0.56 -25.96 -8.59
N THR A 190 -0.10 -25.59 -9.79
CA THR A 190 -0.79 -24.75 -10.77
C THR A 190 -0.95 -25.48 -12.10
N PHE A 191 -1.77 -24.91 -12.98
CA PHE A 191 -1.88 -25.36 -14.36
C PHE A 191 -1.17 -24.42 -15.35
N ALA A 192 -0.23 -23.59 -14.89
CA ALA A 192 0.55 -22.72 -15.75
C ALA A 192 1.50 -23.56 -16.64
N PRO A 193 1.67 -23.18 -17.92
CA PRO A 193 2.56 -23.92 -18.82
C PRO A 193 4.05 -23.61 -18.58
N THR A 194 4.36 -22.58 -17.78
CA THR A 194 5.73 -22.11 -17.54
C THR A 194 6.13 -22.43 -16.12
N LEU A 195 7.20 -23.23 -15.98
CA LEU A 195 7.79 -23.50 -14.67
C LEU A 195 8.41 -22.23 -14.07
N PRO A 196 8.22 -21.98 -12.78
CA PRO A 196 8.78 -20.82 -12.10
C PRO A 196 10.30 -20.93 -11.96
N LEU A 197 10.99 -19.78 -11.93
CA LEU A 197 12.36 -19.71 -11.47
C LEU A 197 12.38 -19.62 -9.94
N ALA A 198 13.32 -20.34 -9.32
CA ALA A 198 13.56 -20.22 -7.88
C ALA A 198 14.17 -18.85 -7.54
N GLY A 199 13.69 -18.24 -6.45
CA GLY A 199 14.15 -16.92 -6.01
C GLY A 199 13.60 -16.57 -4.63
N ARG A 200 13.61 -15.27 -4.30
CA ARG A 200 13.30 -14.79 -2.94
C ARG A 200 12.11 -13.80 -2.91
N ILE A 201 11.22 -13.92 -3.88
CA ILE A 201 10.04 -13.04 -4.01
C ILE A 201 8.78 -13.82 -3.65
N GLY A 202 8.04 -13.36 -2.65
CA GLY A 202 6.67 -13.81 -2.39
C GLY A 202 5.70 -13.04 -3.28
N PHE A 203 4.98 -13.74 -4.17
CA PHE A 203 4.03 -13.14 -5.09
C PHE A 203 2.59 -13.56 -4.79
N LEU A 204 1.71 -12.57 -4.70
CA LEU A 204 0.28 -12.78 -4.55
C LEU A 204 -0.49 -12.14 -5.70
N SER A 205 -1.37 -12.92 -6.36
CA SER A 205 -2.28 -12.43 -7.39
C SER A 205 -3.74 -12.74 -7.05
N GLN A 206 -4.62 -11.74 -7.21
CA GLN A 206 -6.07 -11.96 -7.18
C GLN A 206 -6.64 -12.34 -8.55
N SER A 207 -5.85 -12.20 -9.63
CA SER A 207 -6.23 -12.60 -10.98
C SER A 207 -5.49 -13.88 -11.38
N GLY A 208 -6.25 -14.94 -11.70
CA GLY A 208 -5.68 -16.21 -12.17
C GLY A 208 -5.03 -16.09 -13.56
N ALA A 209 -5.74 -15.47 -14.52
CA ALA A 209 -5.23 -15.32 -15.89
C ALA A 209 -3.96 -14.45 -15.96
N LEU A 210 -3.93 -13.37 -15.17
CA LEU A 210 -2.72 -12.53 -15.06
C LEU A 210 -1.55 -13.30 -14.45
N GLY A 211 -1.82 -14.29 -13.58
CA GLY A 211 -0.79 -15.13 -12.98
C GLY A 211 0.06 -15.88 -14.00
N VAL A 212 -0.56 -16.43 -15.05
CA VAL A 212 0.16 -17.10 -16.15
C VAL A 212 1.08 -16.13 -16.89
N ALA A 213 0.57 -14.94 -17.23
CA ALA A 213 1.37 -13.90 -17.89
C ALA A 213 2.55 -13.44 -17.02
N ILE A 214 2.33 -13.32 -15.72
CA ILE A 214 3.35 -12.94 -14.74
C ILE A 214 4.48 -13.96 -14.67
N LEU A 215 4.18 -15.26 -14.63
CA LEU A 215 5.22 -16.31 -14.64
C LEU A 215 6.06 -16.27 -15.91
N ASN A 216 5.43 -16.06 -17.07
CA ASN A 216 6.13 -15.92 -18.35
C ASN A 216 7.07 -14.70 -18.36
N ILE A 217 6.58 -13.52 -17.95
CA ILE A 217 7.37 -12.29 -17.91
C ILE A 217 8.51 -12.41 -16.89
N ALA A 218 8.23 -12.94 -15.70
CA ALA A 218 9.25 -13.15 -14.67
C ALA A 218 10.42 -14.00 -15.16
N ARG A 219 10.11 -15.08 -15.91
CA ARG A 219 11.14 -15.92 -16.52
C ARG A 219 11.97 -15.17 -17.57
N GLN A 220 11.32 -14.32 -18.39
CA GLN A 220 12.01 -13.48 -19.38
C GLN A 220 12.92 -12.42 -18.74
N LEU A 221 12.58 -11.96 -17.54
CA LEU A 221 13.33 -10.96 -16.80
C LEU A 221 14.32 -11.54 -15.77
N ASP A 222 14.51 -12.86 -15.76
CA ASP A 222 15.35 -13.57 -14.79
C ASP A 222 14.95 -13.23 -13.33
N ILE A 223 13.62 -13.25 -13.07
CA ILE A 223 13.03 -13.02 -11.77
C ILE A 223 12.49 -14.33 -11.21
N GLY A 224 13.01 -14.73 -10.05
CA GLY A 224 12.59 -15.94 -9.34
C GLY A 224 11.67 -15.64 -8.15
N PHE A 225 10.77 -16.57 -7.86
CA PHE A 225 9.86 -16.52 -6.75
C PHE A 225 10.29 -17.51 -5.64
N SER A 226 10.04 -17.16 -4.37
CA SER A 226 9.99 -18.13 -3.26
C SER A 226 8.61 -18.79 -3.22
N TYR A 227 7.57 -17.96 -3.35
CA TYR A 227 6.18 -18.38 -3.42
C TYR A 227 5.44 -17.62 -4.49
N PHE A 228 4.50 -18.29 -5.13
CA PHE A 228 3.46 -17.68 -5.95
C PHE A 228 2.10 -18.21 -5.50
N VAL A 229 1.16 -17.30 -5.16
CA VAL A 229 -0.18 -17.65 -4.69
C VAL A 229 -1.24 -16.92 -5.50
N SER A 230 -2.02 -17.68 -6.25
CA SER A 230 -3.23 -17.16 -6.90
C SER A 230 -4.40 -17.30 -5.93
N MET A 231 -4.94 -16.16 -5.47
CA MET A 231 -5.95 -16.13 -4.38
C MET A 231 -7.38 -16.44 -4.83
N GLY A 232 -7.69 -16.21 -6.12
CA GLY A 232 -9.08 -16.28 -6.60
C GLY A 232 -10.02 -15.38 -5.81
N ASN A 233 -11.18 -15.91 -5.40
CA ASN A 233 -12.20 -15.17 -4.67
C ASN A 233 -11.85 -14.81 -3.22
N LYS A 234 -10.79 -15.39 -2.63
CA LYS A 234 -10.35 -15.16 -1.24
C LYS A 234 -11.40 -15.51 -0.19
N SER A 235 -12.01 -16.65 -0.31
CA SER A 235 -13.11 -17.03 0.57
C SER A 235 -12.69 -17.30 2.02
N ASP A 236 -11.43 -17.75 2.24
CA ASP A 236 -10.82 -17.97 3.58
C ASP A 236 -9.49 -17.23 3.69
N ILE A 237 -8.41 -17.72 3.04
CA ILE A 237 -7.08 -17.09 3.11
C ILE A 237 -7.08 -15.77 2.36
N SER A 238 -6.57 -14.74 3.00
CA SER A 238 -6.46 -13.39 2.48
C SER A 238 -5.00 -12.95 2.26
N GLY A 239 -4.78 -11.80 1.62
CA GLY A 239 -3.46 -11.20 1.52
C GLY A 239 -2.82 -10.91 2.88
N ASN A 240 -3.63 -10.63 3.91
CA ASN A 240 -3.14 -10.41 5.26
C ASN A 240 -2.54 -11.68 5.89
N ASP A 241 -3.11 -12.85 5.60
CA ASP A 241 -2.60 -14.14 6.09
C ASP A 241 -1.26 -14.48 5.43
N LEU A 242 -1.11 -14.22 4.13
CA LEU A 242 0.15 -14.41 3.42
C LEU A 242 1.23 -13.41 3.86
N LEU A 243 0.89 -12.15 4.09
CA LEU A 243 1.82 -11.16 4.64
C LEU A 243 2.37 -11.61 5.99
N LEU A 244 1.51 -12.11 6.89
CA LEU A 244 1.91 -12.64 8.20
C LEU A 244 2.80 -13.89 8.06
N TYR A 245 2.50 -14.76 7.09
CA TYR A 245 3.31 -15.94 6.82
C TYR A 245 4.71 -15.57 6.33
N TRP A 246 4.79 -14.63 5.37
CA TRP A 246 6.06 -14.18 4.80
C TRP A 246 6.85 -13.21 5.70
N GLU A 247 6.25 -12.66 6.75
CA GLU A 247 6.92 -11.73 7.66
C GLU A 247 8.22 -12.31 8.23
N ASN A 248 8.15 -13.57 8.68
CA ASN A 248 9.26 -14.26 9.31
C ASN A 248 9.88 -15.35 8.41
N ASP A 249 9.42 -15.50 7.18
CA ASP A 249 9.97 -16.47 6.25
C ASP A 249 11.36 -16.03 5.77
N PRO A 250 12.44 -16.81 6.02
CA PRO A 250 13.79 -16.44 5.65
C PRO A 250 14.06 -16.48 4.13
N GLU A 251 13.19 -17.16 3.38
CA GLU A 251 13.33 -17.32 1.93
C GLU A 251 12.62 -16.22 1.12
N THR A 252 11.90 -15.30 1.79
CA THR A 252 11.20 -14.19 1.15
C THR A 252 11.82 -12.87 1.56
N ASP A 253 12.41 -12.13 0.61
CA ASP A 253 13.02 -10.81 0.85
C ASP A 253 12.19 -9.65 0.29
N LEU A 254 11.36 -9.91 -0.71
CA LEU A 254 10.50 -8.95 -1.39
C LEU A 254 9.09 -9.52 -1.53
N ILE A 255 8.08 -8.69 -1.33
CA ILE A 255 6.68 -9.08 -1.51
C ILE A 255 6.05 -8.26 -2.63
N LEU A 256 5.50 -8.95 -3.62
CA LEU A 256 4.75 -8.36 -4.72
C LEU A 256 3.28 -8.74 -4.63
N MET A 257 2.38 -7.79 -4.84
CA MET A 257 0.94 -8.02 -4.74
C MET A 257 0.19 -7.38 -5.90
N TYR A 258 -0.60 -8.17 -6.62
CA TYR A 258 -1.63 -7.67 -7.52
C TYR A 258 -2.99 -7.77 -6.82
N LEU A 259 -3.57 -6.61 -6.48
CA LEU A 259 -4.78 -6.52 -5.65
C LEU A 259 -5.93 -5.84 -6.36
N GLU A 260 -7.11 -6.47 -6.31
CA GLU A 260 -8.39 -5.85 -6.65
C GLU A 260 -9.09 -5.29 -5.40
N SER A 261 -8.89 -5.93 -4.25
CA SER A 261 -9.38 -5.48 -2.93
C SER A 261 -8.47 -5.95 -1.80
N PHE A 262 -8.43 -5.19 -0.70
CA PHE A 262 -7.62 -5.53 0.48
C PHE A 262 -8.30 -6.55 1.41
N GLY A 263 -9.61 -6.72 1.34
CA GLY A 263 -10.40 -7.42 2.35
C GLY A 263 -10.63 -6.54 3.58
N ASN A 264 -9.72 -6.56 4.55
CA ASN A 264 -9.71 -5.65 5.69
C ASN A 264 -8.54 -4.66 5.57
N PRO A 265 -8.76 -3.42 5.07
CA PRO A 265 -7.71 -2.44 4.82
C PRO A 265 -6.97 -2.00 6.08
N ARG A 266 -7.67 -1.81 7.21
CA ARG A 266 -7.04 -1.40 8.48
C ARG A 266 -6.07 -2.47 8.99
N ARG A 267 -6.48 -3.75 8.96
CA ARG A 267 -5.60 -4.86 9.32
C ARG A 267 -4.42 -4.97 8.35
N PHE A 268 -4.66 -4.77 7.05
CA PHE A 268 -3.59 -4.71 6.06
C PHE A 268 -2.57 -3.62 6.39
N MET A 269 -3.03 -2.40 6.69
CA MET A 269 -2.14 -1.28 7.04
C MET A 269 -1.26 -1.59 8.25
N GLN A 270 -1.83 -2.13 9.32
CA GLN A 270 -1.08 -2.50 10.54
C GLN A 270 -0.01 -3.54 10.26
N ILE A 271 -0.35 -4.61 9.53
CA ILE A 271 0.55 -5.70 9.16
C ILE A 271 1.63 -5.19 8.21
N ALA A 272 1.23 -4.51 7.13
CA ALA A 272 2.14 -4.02 6.11
C ALA A 272 3.13 -2.97 6.67
N ARG A 273 2.67 -2.05 7.55
CA ARG A 273 3.53 -1.05 8.22
C ARG A 273 4.67 -1.69 9.03
N ARG A 274 4.40 -2.84 9.66
CA ARG A 274 5.41 -3.60 10.41
C ARG A 274 6.37 -4.33 9.48
N ILE A 275 5.85 -5.01 8.45
CA ILE A 275 6.65 -5.80 7.51
C ILE A 275 7.52 -4.92 6.63
N SER A 276 6.99 -3.82 6.12
CA SER A 276 7.69 -2.90 5.20
C SER A 276 8.94 -2.26 5.81
N ARG A 277 9.10 -2.29 7.14
CA ARG A 277 10.34 -1.90 7.81
C ARG A 277 11.50 -2.86 7.55
N ARG A 278 11.20 -4.11 7.19
CA ARG A 278 12.20 -5.18 6.99
C ARG A 278 12.25 -5.66 5.55
N LYS A 279 11.07 -5.84 4.93
CA LYS A 279 10.90 -6.38 3.58
C LYS A 279 10.10 -5.39 2.75
N PRO A 280 10.58 -4.94 1.59
CA PRO A 280 9.78 -4.09 0.70
C PRO A 280 8.52 -4.82 0.24
N ILE A 281 7.43 -4.06 0.15
CA ILE A 281 6.15 -4.53 -0.38
C ILE A 281 5.81 -3.63 -1.56
N VAL A 282 5.58 -4.22 -2.73
CA VAL A 282 5.18 -3.52 -3.96
C VAL A 282 3.78 -3.96 -4.35
N VAL A 283 2.89 -3.01 -4.61
CA VAL A 283 1.48 -3.28 -4.91
C VAL A 283 1.05 -2.62 -6.22
N VAL A 284 0.48 -3.42 -7.11
CA VAL A 284 -0.42 -2.94 -8.18
C VAL A 284 -1.85 -3.05 -7.69
N LYS A 285 -2.55 -1.92 -7.53
CA LYS A 285 -3.95 -1.90 -7.13
C LYS A 285 -4.84 -1.63 -8.37
N ALA A 286 -5.60 -2.63 -8.78
CA ALA A 286 -6.58 -2.51 -9.85
C ALA A 286 -7.88 -1.82 -9.37
N GLY A 287 -8.69 -1.32 -10.30
CA GLY A 287 -9.97 -0.67 -9.97
C GLY A 287 -9.82 0.77 -9.46
N ARG A 288 -8.90 1.55 -10.01
CA ARG A 288 -8.60 2.94 -9.63
C ARG A 288 -9.69 3.94 -10.02
N THR A 289 -10.30 3.73 -11.18
CA THR A 289 -11.37 4.57 -11.72
C THR A 289 -12.74 3.97 -11.42
N GLN A 290 -13.80 4.77 -11.50
CA GLN A 290 -15.17 4.26 -11.35
C GLN A 290 -15.50 3.15 -12.35
N ALA A 291 -15.01 3.27 -13.59
CA ALA A 291 -15.19 2.25 -14.61
C ALA A 291 -14.40 0.97 -14.27
N GLY A 292 -13.13 1.12 -13.86
CA GLY A 292 -12.28 0.03 -13.41
C GLY A 292 -12.82 -0.66 -12.16
N ALA A 293 -13.33 0.10 -11.21
CA ALA A 293 -13.95 -0.43 -9.99
C ALA A 293 -15.23 -1.23 -10.31
N ARG A 294 -16.06 -0.77 -11.26
CA ARG A 294 -17.22 -1.56 -11.75
C ARG A 294 -16.79 -2.85 -12.43
N ALA A 295 -15.74 -2.81 -13.25
CA ALA A 295 -15.19 -4.00 -13.87
C ALA A 295 -14.66 -5.00 -12.82
N ALA A 296 -13.88 -4.54 -11.84
CA ALA A 296 -13.38 -5.37 -10.75
C ALA A 296 -14.52 -5.99 -9.92
N SER A 297 -15.60 -5.24 -9.64
CA SER A 297 -16.74 -5.76 -8.89
C SER A 297 -17.54 -6.84 -9.65
N SER A 298 -17.58 -6.78 -10.98
CA SER A 298 -18.20 -7.82 -11.79
C SER A 298 -17.41 -9.13 -11.73
N HIS A 299 -16.12 -9.09 -11.49
CA HIS A 299 -15.26 -10.26 -11.33
C HIS A 299 -15.28 -10.84 -9.91
N THR A 300 -15.40 -9.99 -8.89
CA THR A 300 -15.29 -10.43 -7.49
C THR A 300 -16.62 -10.48 -6.74
N GLY A 301 -17.71 -10.03 -7.37
CA GLY A 301 -19.03 -9.94 -6.72
C GLY A 301 -19.10 -8.90 -5.59
N ALA A 302 -18.08 -8.07 -5.41
CA ALA A 302 -18.03 -7.05 -4.36
C ALA A 302 -18.86 -5.81 -4.74
N LEU A 303 -19.58 -5.22 -3.76
CA LEU A 303 -20.27 -3.94 -3.93
C LEU A 303 -19.27 -2.80 -4.05
N VAL A 304 -19.40 -1.98 -5.10
CA VAL A 304 -18.51 -0.85 -5.36
C VAL A 304 -18.98 0.37 -4.59
N ALA A 305 -18.11 0.94 -3.76
CA ALA A 305 -18.32 2.24 -3.15
C ALA A 305 -17.95 3.39 -4.12
N ARG A 306 -18.53 4.57 -3.86
CA ARG A 306 -18.48 5.78 -4.68
C ARG A 306 -17.08 6.45 -4.72
N GLN A 307 -16.98 7.60 -5.39
CA GLN A 307 -15.80 8.46 -5.56
C GLN A 307 -14.96 8.59 -4.28
N GLY A 308 -13.64 8.34 -4.38
CA GLY A 308 -12.70 8.43 -3.24
C GLY A 308 -11.74 7.24 -3.07
N LEU A 309 -12.06 6.10 -3.69
CA LEU A 309 -11.32 4.84 -3.52
C LEU A 309 -9.80 4.92 -3.78
N ASP A 310 -9.38 5.74 -4.74
CA ASP A 310 -7.96 5.83 -5.10
C ASP A 310 -7.19 6.66 -4.08
N ILE A 311 -7.78 7.74 -3.56
CA ILE A 311 -7.18 8.60 -2.53
C ILE A 311 -7.01 7.83 -1.21
N ALA A 312 -8.05 7.09 -0.80
CA ALA A 312 -7.99 6.25 0.39
C ALA A 312 -6.94 5.14 0.26
N THR A 313 -6.82 4.56 -0.95
CA THR A 313 -5.78 3.58 -1.27
C THR A 313 -4.38 4.18 -1.15
N ASP A 314 -4.16 5.37 -1.71
CA ASP A 314 -2.87 6.06 -1.63
C ASP A 314 -2.49 6.36 -0.17
N ALA A 315 -3.41 6.92 0.61
CA ALA A 315 -3.20 7.21 2.01
C ALA A 315 -2.80 5.94 2.80
N LEU A 316 -3.53 4.85 2.61
CA LEU A 316 -3.28 3.58 3.28
C LEU A 316 -1.91 3.00 2.91
N LEU A 317 -1.56 2.95 1.62
CA LEU A 317 -0.31 2.37 1.14
C LEU A 317 0.89 3.22 1.58
N GLU A 318 0.78 4.55 1.51
CA GLU A 318 1.81 5.48 1.97
C GLU A 318 2.08 5.34 3.47
N GLN A 319 1.03 5.33 4.32
CA GLN A 319 1.16 5.16 5.76
C GLN A 319 1.71 3.80 6.17
N SER A 320 1.56 2.78 5.32
CA SER A 320 2.11 1.45 5.56
C SER A 320 3.49 1.23 4.93
N GLY A 321 4.06 2.22 4.24
CA GLY A 321 5.36 2.11 3.56
C GLY A 321 5.37 1.13 2.40
N VAL A 322 4.20 0.89 1.82
CA VAL A 322 4.03 0.04 0.66
C VAL A 322 4.26 0.86 -0.60
N LEU A 323 5.08 0.35 -1.49
CA LEU A 323 5.38 0.98 -2.77
C LEU A 323 4.25 0.69 -3.75
N ARG A 324 3.41 1.70 -4.00
CA ARG A 324 2.37 1.61 -5.02
C ARG A 324 2.98 1.85 -6.40
N VAL A 325 2.62 0.99 -7.35
CA VAL A 325 2.92 1.14 -8.77
C VAL A 325 1.63 1.06 -9.60
N ASN A 326 1.65 1.64 -10.81
CA ASN A 326 0.46 1.80 -11.63
C ASN A 326 0.30 0.69 -12.66
N THR A 327 1.40 0.06 -13.03
CA THR A 327 1.44 -0.96 -14.08
C THR A 327 2.17 -2.21 -13.60
N VAL A 328 1.89 -3.33 -14.26
CA VAL A 328 2.62 -4.59 -14.04
C VAL A 328 4.08 -4.46 -14.44
N GLN A 329 4.37 -3.66 -15.50
CA GLN A 329 5.74 -3.38 -15.92
C GLN A 329 6.54 -2.69 -14.82
N GLU A 330 6.01 -1.60 -14.24
CA GLU A 330 6.65 -0.94 -13.09
C GLU A 330 6.87 -1.89 -11.91
N MET A 331 5.93 -2.81 -11.64
CA MET A 331 6.10 -3.81 -10.58
C MET A 331 7.30 -4.71 -10.85
N PHE A 332 7.50 -5.14 -12.08
CA PHE A 332 8.68 -5.95 -12.46
C PHE A 332 9.96 -5.14 -12.51
N ASP A 333 9.92 -3.88 -12.93
CA ASP A 333 11.06 -2.97 -12.87
C ASP A 333 11.56 -2.81 -11.42
N LEU A 334 10.62 -2.67 -10.46
CA LEU A 334 10.95 -2.65 -9.05
C LEU A 334 11.42 -4.02 -8.54
N ALA A 335 10.80 -5.10 -8.98
CA ALA A 335 11.23 -6.46 -8.62
C ALA A 335 12.69 -6.71 -8.99
N MET A 336 13.10 -6.31 -10.20
CA MET A 336 14.49 -6.43 -10.65
C MET A 336 15.46 -5.66 -9.76
N VAL A 337 15.16 -4.39 -9.44
CA VAL A 337 16.09 -3.58 -8.65
C VAL A 337 16.18 -4.06 -7.20
N PHE A 338 15.05 -4.42 -6.58
CA PHE A 338 15.03 -4.87 -5.18
C PHE A 338 15.62 -6.28 -4.99
N SER A 339 15.48 -7.17 -5.97
CA SER A 339 16.04 -8.52 -5.87
C SER A 339 17.54 -8.57 -6.14
N LYS A 340 18.07 -7.60 -6.90
CA LYS A 340 19.46 -7.63 -7.39
C LYS A 340 20.36 -6.55 -6.77
N ASN A 341 19.82 -5.65 -5.93
CA ASN A 341 20.58 -4.55 -5.33
C ASN A 341 20.29 -4.36 -3.84
N PRO A 342 21.28 -3.92 -3.06
CA PRO A 342 21.08 -3.48 -1.68
C PRO A 342 20.29 -2.15 -1.65
N VAL A 343 19.75 -1.81 -0.49
CA VAL A 343 19.15 -0.49 -0.25
C VAL A 343 20.29 0.55 -0.18
N PRO A 344 20.21 1.68 -0.91
CA PRO A 344 21.28 2.69 -0.95
C PRO A 344 21.46 3.40 0.40
N ARG A 345 22.59 4.07 0.58
CA ARG A 345 22.85 4.93 1.76
C ARG A 345 22.32 6.36 1.57
N GLY A 346 22.09 6.77 0.34
CA GLY A 346 21.60 8.10 -0.04
C GLY A 346 21.00 8.07 -1.44
N ASN A 347 20.70 9.25 -1.98
CA ASN A 347 20.03 9.42 -3.26
C ASN A 347 20.92 10.08 -4.35
N ARG A 348 22.24 10.17 -4.15
CA ARG A 348 23.16 10.80 -5.09
C ARG A 348 23.50 9.82 -6.21
N LEU A 349 22.92 10.11 -7.40
CA LEU A 349 23.06 9.29 -8.60
C LEU A 349 24.31 9.66 -9.38
N GLY A 350 25.11 8.64 -9.73
CA GLY A 350 26.11 8.69 -10.80
C GLY A 350 25.56 8.09 -12.09
N ILE A 351 25.81 8.72 -13.21
CA ILE A 351 25.45 8.21 -14.55
C ILE A 351 26.72 8.06 -15.37
N LEU A 352 26.96 6.85 -15.87
CA LEU A 352 28.04 6.51 -16.79
C LEU A 352 27.42 6.13 -18.12
N THR A 353 27.76 6.78 -19.23
CA THR A 353 27.13 6.56 -20.52
C THR A 353 28.15 6.64 -21.67
N ASN A 354 27.82 6.03 -22.84
CA ASN A 354 28.53 6.24 -24.11
C ASN A 354 27.69 7.08 -25.09
N ALA A 355 26.55 7.61 -24.65
CA ALA A 355 25.64 8.36 -25.50
C ALA A 355 24.97 9.48 -24.68
N GLY A 356 25.12 10.74 -25.10
CA GLY A 356 24.64 11.91 -24.38
C GLY A 356 23.11 11.96 -24.24
N GLY A 357 22.35 11.62 -25.29
CA GLY A 357 20.87 11.65 -25.28
C GLY A 357 20.24 10.84 -24.14
N PRO A 358 20.49 9.55 -24.04
CA PRO A 358 20.00 8.72 -22.92
C PRO A 358 20.48 9.21 -21.54
N GLY A 359 21.69 9.76 -21.43
CA GLY A 359 22.19 10.37 -20.20
C GLY A 359 21.36 11.57 -19.73
N ILE A 360 20.93 12.44 -20.68
CA ILE A 360 20.07 13.58 -20.39
C ILE A 360 18.69 13.08 -19.93
N MET A 361 18.07 12.16 -20.66
CA MET A 361 16.76 11.58 -20.29
C MET A 361 16.77 10.94 -18.90
N ALA A 362 17.84 10.18 -18.58
CA ALA A 362 18.06 9.62 -17.26
C ALA A 362 18.13 10.70 -16.17
N THR A 363 18.87 11.78 -16.43
CA THR A 363 19.06 12.89 -15.47
C THR A 363 17.74 13.59 -15.19
N ASP A 364 16.99 13.98 -16.23
CA ASP A 364 15.71 14.69 -16.11
C ASP A 364 14.70 13.86 -15.32
N THR A 365 14.58 12.57 -15.68
CA THR A 365 13.67 11.66 -14.98
C THR A 365 14.09 11.45 -13.52
N ALA A 366 15.38 11.24 -13.26
CA ALA A 366 15.89 11.01 -11.91
C ALA A 366 15.66 12.21 -10.99
N ILE A 367 15.94 13.42 -11.46
CA ILE A 367 15.71 14.68 -10.71
C ILE A 367 14.21 14.87 -10.46
N GLY A 368 13.38 14.66 -11.48
CA GLY A 368 11.91 14.75 -11.36
C GLY A 368 11.32 13.78 -10.33
N LEU A 369 11.99 12.66 -10.05
CA LEU A 369 11.60 11.65 -9.06
C LEU A 369 12.28 11.83 -7.68
N GLY A 370 13.07 12.91 -7.50
CA GLY A 370 13.67 13.27 -6.20
C GLY A 370 15.05 12.66 -5.93
N LEU A 371 15.69 12.05 -6.93
CA LEU A 371 17.12 11.75 -6.87
C LEU A 371 17.94 13.03 -7.07
N THR A 372 19.19 13.03 -6.65
CA THR A 372 20.11 14.15 -6.85
C THR A 372 21.33 13.69 -7.65
N MET A 373 21.86 14.54 -8.52
CA MET A 373 23.10 14.22 -9.22
C MET A 373 24.27 14.30 -8.26
N GLY A 374 24.99 13.19 -8.11
CA GLY A 374 26.18 13.14 -7.28
C GLY A 374 27.31 13.99 -7.88
N LYS A 375 28.08 14.67 -7.01
CA LYS A 375 29.24 15.44 -7.43
C LYS A 375 30.50 14.58 -7.26
N LEU A 376 31.22 14.35 -8.36
CA LEU A 376 32.50 13.63 -8.32
C LEU A 376 33.57 14.46 -7.64
N SER A 377 34.44 13.81 -6.89
CA SER A 377 35.64 14.42 -6.32
C SER A 377 36.65 14.85 -7.40
N GLU A 378 37.53 15.79 -7.06
CA GLU A 378 38.57 16.21 -7.98
C GLU A 378 39.53 15.06 -8.33
N ALA A 379 39.81 14.18 -7.39
CA ALA A 379 40.63 13.00 -7.58
C ALA A 379 39.99 12.04 -8.61
N THR A 380 38.72 11.69 -8.44
CA THR A 380 37.99 10.85 -9.38
C THR A 380 37.91 11.51 -10.76
N THR A 381 37.64 12.80 -10.80
CA THR A 381 37.59 13.57 -12.06
C THR A 381 38.94 13.55 -12.80
N ALA A 382 40.05 13.70 -12.06
CA ALA A 382 41.40 13.65 -12.66
C ALA A 382 41.72 12.25 -13.22
N GLU A 383 41.40 11.19 -12.48
CA GLU A 383 41.61 9.81 -12.95
C GLU A 383 40.71 9.46 -14.16
N LEU A 384 39.47 9.89 -14.18
CA LEU A 384 38.58 9.71 -15.33
C LEU A 384 39.13 10.43 -16.56
N ARG A 385 39.67 11.65 -16.44
CA ARG A 385 40.33 12.39 -17.52
C ARG A 385 41.59 11.68 -18.06
N ARG A 386 42.28 10.97 -17.21
CA ARG A 386 43.49 10.20 -17.60
C ARG A 386 43.15 8.97 -18.45
N ILE A 387 41.98 8.35 -18.18
CA ILE A 387 41.57 7.10 -18.81
C ILE A 387 40.75 7.35 -20.09
N LEU A 388 39.92 8.41 -20.06
CA LEU A 388 38.99 8.71 -21.13
C LEU A 388 39.65 9.58 -22.23
N PRO A 389 39.15 9.49 -23.47
CA PRO A 389 39.64 10.32 -24.55
C PRO A 389 39.32 11.81 -24.30
N PRO A 390 40.06 12.75 -24.93
CA PRO A 390 39.87 14.19 -24.72
C PRO A 390 38.46 14.70 -25.02
N GLU A 391 37.73 14.00 -25.88
CA GLU A 391 36.35 14.37 -26.28
C GLU A 391 35.29 13.94 -25.24
N ALA A 392 35.67 13.11 -24.27
CA ALA A 392 34.77 12.65 -23.23
C ALA A 392 34.37 13.79 -22.28
N ILE A 393 33.12 13.80 -21.86
CA ILE A 393 32.62 14.72 -20.84
C ILE A 393 32.84 14.08 -19.47
N VAL A 394 33.77 14.63 -18.71
CA VAL A 394 34.08 14.16 -17.36
C VAL A 394 33.36 15.07 -16.35
N GLY A 395 32.16 14.70 -16.03
CA GLY A 395 31.28 15.34 -15.06
C GLY A 395 30.32 14.29 -14.53
N ASN A 396 29.09 14.66 -14.22
CA ASN A 396 28.01 13.71 -13.97
C ASN A 396 26.74 14.22 -14.67
N PRO A 397 26.30 13.57 -15.75
CA PRO A 397 26.76 12.30 -16.36
C PRO A 397 28.21 12.31 -16.90
N VAL A 398 28.89 11.14 -16.76
CA VAL A 398 30.15 10.89 -17.44
C VAL A 398 29.84 10.31 -18.82
N ASP A 399 30.07 11.08 -19.91
CA ASP A 399 29.93 10.59 -21.27
C ASP A 399 31.29 10.17 -21.81
N MET A 400 31.47 8.85 -21.95
CA MET A 400 32.72 8.22 -22.36
C MET A 400 32.93 8.16 -23.87
N THR A 401 32.00 8.62 -24.67
CA THR A 401 31.94 8.48 -26.12
C THR A 401 31.66 7.03 -26.62
N PRO A 402 31.16 6.84 -27.85
CA PRO A 402 30.77 5.52 -28.38
C PRO A 402 31.90 4.47 -28.56
N LYS A 403 33.17 4.92 -28.47
CA LYS A 403 34.36 4.04 -28.65
C LYS A 403 34.82 3.34 -27.38
N SER A 404 34.13 3.52 -26.26
CA SER A 404 34.52 2.96 -24.97
C SER A 404 34.19 1.47 -24.87
N ASP A 405 35.23 0.67 -24.64
CA ASP A 405 35.14 -0.78 -24.48
C ASP A 405 34.81 -1.26 -23.09
N GLN A 406 34.68 -2.57 -22.88
CA GLN A 406 34.42 -3.20 -21.58
C GLN A 406 35.39 -2.74 -20.49
N ALA A 407 36.68 -2.66 -20.76
CA ALA A 407 37.71 -2.35 -19.77
C ALA A 407 37.54 -0.92 -19.25
N ARG A 408 37.22 0.03 -20.14
CA ARG A 408 36.93 1.42 -19.77
C ARG A 408 35.65 1.54 -18.95
N TYR A 409 34.58 0.80 -19.35
CA TYR A 409 33.34 0.75 -18.57
C TYR A 409 33.58 0.24 -17.15
N ALA A 410 34.32 -0.87 -17.01
CA ALA A 410 34.63 -1.43 -15.70
C ALA A 410 35.45 -0.46 -14.84
N GLU A 411 36.48 0.17 -15.41
CA GLU A 411 37.35 1.07 -14.65
C GLU A 411 36.66 2.38 -14.29
N CYS A 412 35.89 3.00 -15.20
CA CYS A 412 35.12 4.21 -14.90
C CYS A 412 34.02 3.91 -13.86
N ALA A 413 33.32 2.78 -13.97
CA ALA A 413 32.33 2.36 -13.00
C ALA A 413 32.96 2.15 -11.61
N ARG A 414 34.16 1.54 -11.54
CA ARG A 414 34.93 1.36 -10.29
C ARG A 414 35.23 2.70 -9.64
N LEU A 415 35.82 3.63 -10.38
CA LEU A 415 36.16 4.96 -9.87
C LEU A 415 34.95 5.73 -9.34
N MET A 416 33.82 5.68 -10.08
CA MET A 416 32.59 6.33 -9.64
C MET A 416 31.98 5.65 -8.40
N LEU A 417 32.06 4.33 -8.28
CA LEU A 417 31.55 3.60 -7.12
C LEU A 417 32.42 3.76 -5.88
N GLU A 418 33.72 4.00 -6.04
CA GLU A 418 34.64 4.31 -4.94
C GLU A 418 34.50 5.77 -4.46
N ASP A 419 33.91 6.65 -5.27
CA ASP A 419 33.71 8.07 -4.93
C ASP A 419 32.59 8.24 -3.88
N ASP A 420 32.90 8.92 -2.77
CA ASP A 420 31.94 9.19 -1.69
C ASP A 420 30.79 10.12 -2.12
N GLY A 421 30.93 10.84 -3.21
CA GLY A 421 29.89 11.69 -3.80
C GLY A 421 28.79 10.94 -4.52
N ILE A 422 28.91 9.60 -4.69
CA ILE A 422 27.95 8.75 -5.39
C ILE A 422 27.38 7.69 -4.43
N ASP A 423 26.07 7.57 -4.37
CA ASP A 423 25.36 6.56 -3.58
C ASP A 423 24.81 5.40 -4.43
N VAL A 424 24.45 5.69 -5.69
CA VAL A 424 23.93 4.73 -6.67
C VAL A 424 24.51 4.99 -8.04
N LEU A 425 24.72 3.96 -8.86
CA LEU A 425 25.28 4.09 -10.20
C LEU A 425 24.33 3.54 -11.26
N MET A 426 24.07 4.33 -12.30
CA MET A 426 23.39 3.90 -13.53
C MET A 426 24.41 3.85 -14.66
N VAL A 427 24.56 2.69 -15.28
CA VAL A 427 25.45 2.45 -16.42
C VAL A 427 24.60 2.33 -17.68
N ILE A 428 24.72 3.28 -18.58
CA ILE A 428 23.97 3.31 -19.84
C ILE A 428 24.90 2.90 -20.99
N PHE A 429 24.46 1.95 -21.78
CA PHE A 429 25.16 1.49 -22.97
C PHE A 429 24.24 1.40 -24.17
N VAL A 430 24.56 2.15 -25.20
CA VAL A 430 23.95 2.05 -26.53
C VAL A 430 24.94 1.27 -27.42
N PRO A 431 24.63 0.03 -27.83
CA PRO A 431 25.60 -0.83 -28.54
C PRO A 431 26.04 -0.24 -29.87
N PRO A 432 27.33 0.11 -30.06
CA PRO A 432 27.86 0.41 -31.38
C PRO A 432 28.23 -0.92 -32.10
N LEU A 433 28.49 -0.85 -33.41
CA LEU A 433 28.70 -2.04 -34.26
C LEU A 433 29.82 -3.00 -33.80
N LEU A 434 30.79 -2.53 -33.02
CA LEU A 434 32.02 -3.28 -32.72
C LEU A 434 32.19 -3.66 -31.26
N ILE A 435 31.28 -3.23 -30.34
CA ILE A 435 31.42 -3.46 -28.91
C ILE A 435 30.21 -4.27 -28.41
N SER A 436 30.49 -5.41 -27.77
CA SER A 436 29.49 -6.32 -27.27
C SER A 436 28.87 -5.80 -25.97
N GLY A 437 27.54 -5.71 -25.92
CA GLY A 437 26.82 -5.40 -24.68
C GLY A 437 27.05 -6.46 -23.59
N HIS A 438 27.20 -7.71 -23.93
CA HIS A 438 27.49 -8.80 -22.99
C HIS A 438 28.84 -8.62 -22.28
N GLU A 439 29.85 -8.12 -23.00
CA GLU A 439 31.17 -7.82 -22.42
C GLU A 439 31.10 -6.64 -21.45
N VAL A 440 30.39 -5.58 -21.85
CA VAL A 440 30.20 -4.40 -20.97
C VAL A 440 29.47 -4.81 -19.68
N VAL A 441 28.38 -5.57 -19.77
CA VAL A 441 27.66 -6.11 -18.61
C VAL A 441 28.63 -6.91 -17.72
N SER A 442 29.43 -7.80 -18.31
CA SER A 442 30.42 -8.61 -17.57
C SER A 442 31.44 -7.76 -16.80
N GLY A 443 31.95 -6.69 -17.43
CA GLY A 443 32.88 -5.78 -16.80
C GLY A 443 32.28 -5.03 -15.60
N VAL A 444 31.05 -4.54 -15.76
CA VAL A 444 30.32 -3.85 -14.70
C VAL A 444 30.00 -4.78 -13.53
N GLU A 445 29.62 -6.04 -13.80
CA GLU A 445 29.34 -7.05 -12.76
C GLU A 445 30.55 -7.38 -11.89
N GLN A 446 31.73 -7.44 -12.46
CA GLN A 446 32.97 -7.66 -11.70
C GLN A 446 33.23 -6.55 -10.69
N VAL A 447 32.87 -5.31 -11.04
CA VAL A 447 32.98 -4.16 -10.17
C VAL A 447 31.88 -4.16 -9.11
N ARG A 448 30.63 -4.43 -9.52
CA ARG A 448 29.47 -4.53 -8.65
C ARG A 448 29.70 -5.52 -7.50
N ALA A 449 30.31 -6.66 -7.78
CA ALA A 449 30.62 -7.66 -6.76
C ALA A 449 31.51 -7.18 -5.61
N ARG A 450 32.18 -6.01 -5.77
CA ARG A 450 33.10 -5.43 -4.81
C ARG A 450 32.54 -4.21 -4.06
N THR A 451 31.30 -3.81 -4.34
CA THR A 451 30.65 -2.63 -3.74
C THR A 451 29.35 -3.00 -3.04
N SER A 452 28.98 -2.20 -2.04
CA SER A 452 27.65 -2.24 -1.41
C SER A 452 26.70 -1.18 -1.97
N LYS A 453 27.11 -0.41 -2.99
CA LYS A 453 26.27 0.59 -3.64
C LYS A 453 25.43 -0.07 -4.73
N PRO A 454 24.15 0.30 -4.90
CA PRO A 454 23.32 -0.20 -6.00
C PRO A 454 23.90 0.17 -7.36
N VAL A 455 23.85 -0.80 -8.28
CA VAL A 455 24.26 -0.62 -9.69
C VAL A 455 23.17 -1.16 -10.59
N VAL A 456 22.73 -0.36 -11.53
CA VAL A 456 21.78 -0.78 -12.58
C VAL A 456 22.36 -0.52 -13.96
N GLY A 457 22.00 -1.41 -14.90
CA GLY A 457 22.34 -1.26 -16.32
C GLY A 457 21.15 -0.71 -17.12
N VAL A 458 21.42 0.10 -18.12
CA VAL A 458 20.49 0.45 -19.18
C VAL A 458 21.17 0.05 -20.50
N ILE A 459 20.67 -0.99 -21.12
CA ILE A 459 21.26 -1.51 -22.38
C ILE A 459 20.22 -1.35 -23.48
N MET A 460 20.40 -0.40 -24.38
CA MET A 460 19.43 -0.11 -25.45
C MET A 460 19.66 -1.04 -26.65
N ALA A 461 19.41 -2.34 -26.44
CA ALA A 461 19.65 -3.41 -27.41
C ALA A 461 18.33 -4.06 -27.91
N PRO A 462 18.36 -4.82 -29.02
CA PRO A 462 17.24 -5.65 -29.46
C PRO A 462 16.85 -6.73 -28.43
N GLU A 463 15.65 -7.29 -28.57
CA GLU A 463 15.10 -8.29 -27.65
C GLU A 463 15.97 -9.54 -27.51
N ASP A 464 16.55 -10.02 -28.61
CA ASP A 464 17.44 -11.19 -28.62
C ASP A 464 18.62 -11.06 -27.63
N PHE A 465 19.10 -9.83 -27.42
CA PHE A 465 20.18 -9.58 -26.46
C PHE A 465 19.79 -10.00 -25.05
N TYR A 466 18.56 -9.68 -24.61
CA TYR A 466 18.11 -9.99 -23.25
C TYR A 466 17.87 -11.49 -23.08
N VAL A 467 17.35 -12.17 -24.11
CA VAL A 467 17.19 -13.64 -24.10
C VAL A 467 18.54 -14.30 -23.92
N GLU A 468 19.51 -13.95 -24.76
CA GLU A 468 20.88 -14.48 -24.66
C GLU A 468 21.56 -14.16 -23.33
N LEU A 469 21.32 -12.96 -22.79
CA LEU A 469 21.89 -12.54 -21.52
C LEU A 469 21.40 -13.42 -20.37
N ASN A 470 20.09 -13.65 -20.31
CA ASN A 470 19.47 -14.49 -19.27
C ASN A 470 19.94 -15.95 -19.37
N GLU A 471 20.09 -16.48 -20.58
CA GLU A 471 20.59 -17.84 -20.78
C GLU A 471 22.08 -18.01 -20.42
N LYS A 472 22.92 -17.03 -20.81
CA LYS A 472 24.36 -17.11 -20.61
C LYS A 472 24.82 -16.66 -19.23
N ARG A 473 24.04 -15.79 -18.55
CA ARG A 473 24.40 -15.14 -17.27
C ARG A 473 23.19 -14.98 -16.34
N PRO A 474 22.59 -16.08 -15.89
CA PRO A 474 21.51 -15.99 -14.94
C PRO A 474 21.98 -15.25 -13.67
N GLY A 475 21.12 -14.41 -13.10
CA GLY A 475 21.44 -13.60 -11.93
C GLY A 475 22.29 -12.35 -12.21
N HIS A 476 22.41 -11.92 -13.48
CA HIS A 476 23.08 -10.65 -13.85
C HIS A 476 22.50 -9.44 -13.13
N LEU A 477 23.19 -8.28 -13.20
CA LEU A 477 22.68 -7.03 -12.60
C LEU A 477 21.28 -6.65 -13.14
N ALA A 478 20.55 -5.79 -12.42
CA ALA A 478 19.27 -5.28 -12.92
C ALA A 478 19.50 -4.46 -14.18
N ILE A 479 18.93 -4.90 -15.31
CA ILE A 479 19.09 -4.27 -16.61
C ILE A 479 17.75 -3.83 -17.15
N TYR A 480 17.69 -2.58 -17.60
CA TYR A 480 16.51 -1.93 -18.18
C TYR A 480 16.76 -1.59 -19.65
N GLN A 481 15.69 -1.57 -20.43
CA GLN A 481 15.77 -1.19 -21.83
C GLN A 481 15.93 0.34 -22.00
N PHE A 482 15.28 1.11 -21.11
CA PHE A 482 15.27 2.57 -21.17
C PHE A 482 15.67 3.20 -19.84
N PRO A 483 16.29 4.38 -19.87
CA PRO A 483 16.80 5.06 -18.67
C PRO A 483 15.70 5.49 -17.70
N GLU A 484 14.49 5.77 -18.17
CA GLU A 484 13.36 6.18 -17.33
C GLU A 484 12.93 5.08 -16.38
N SER A 485 12.83 3.85 -16.83
CA SER A 485 12.52 2.69 -15.97
C SER A 485 13.59 2.48 -14.90
N ALA A 486 14.86 2.60 -15.27
CA ALA A 486 15.98 2.51 -14.33
C ALA A 486 15.93 3.63 -13.27
N ALA A 487 15.64 4.87 -13.70
CA ALA A 487 15.51 6.01 -12.79
C ALA A 487 14.33 5.84 -11.81
N GLN A 488 13.18 5.36 -12.31
CA GLN A 488 12.01 5.04 -11.47
C GLN A 488 12.33 3.96 -10.44
N ALA A 489 13.03 2.91 -10.83
CA ALA A 489 13.43 1.82 -9.95
C ALA A 489 14.42 2.30 -8.85
N LEU A 490 15.42 3.11 -9.21
CA LEU A 490 16.34 3.69 -8.25
C LEU A 490 15.65 4.69 -7.29
N ALA A 491 14.72 5.50 -7.79
CA ALA A 491 13.91 6.37 -6.95
C ALA A 491 13.02 5.59 -5.97
N ALA A 492 12.53 4.41 -6.36
CA ALA A 492 11.77 3.52 -5.48
C ALA A 492 12.66 2.93 -4.38
N LEU A 493 13.92 2.56 -4.68
CA LEU A 493 14.90 2.15 -3.66
C LEU A 493 15.14 3.27 -2.62
N ASP A 494 15.28 4.53 -3.07
CA ASP A 494 15.46 5.67 -2.17
C ASP A 494 14.19 5.95 -1.34
N ARG A 495 13.00 5.86 -1.94
CA ARG A 495 11.72 5.96 -1.19
C ARG A 495 11.65 4.91 -0.08
N TYR A 496 12.04 3.67 -0.39
CA TYR A 496 12.08 2.59 0.60
C TYR A 496 13.13 2.84 1.68
N ARG A 497 14.32 3.34 1.33
CA ARG A 497 15.33 3.78 2.31
C ARG A 497 14.76 4.81 3.27
N ARG A 498 14.16 5.90 2.75
CA ARG A 498 13.55 6.96 3.57
C ARG A 498 12.44 6.42 4.47
N TRP A 499 11.64 5.47 3.98
CA TRP A 499 10.65 4.80 4.81
C TRP A 499 11.28 4.01 5.96
N ARG A 500 12.35 3.27 5.71
CA ARG A 500 13.05 2.52 6.75
C ARG A 500 13.68 3.42 7.82
N GLU A 501 14.18 4.58 7.42
CA GLU A 501 14.80 5.58 8.30
C GLU A 501 13.76 6.46 9.01
N ARG A 502 12.52 6.51 8.50
CA ARG A 502 11.43 7.28 9.09
C ARG A 502 11.13 6.80 10.51
N PRO A 503 11.02 7.70 11.52
CA PRO A 503 10.58 7.32 12.86
C PRO A 503 9.25 6.58 12.81
N ALA A 504 9.02 5.65 13.74
CA ALA A 504 7.76 4.90 13.79
C ALA A 504 6.57 5.82 14.12
N GLY A 505 6.81 6.85 14.92
CA GLY A 505 5.81 7.73 15.45
C GLY A 505 5.00 7.07 16.58
N GLU A 506 4.34 7.89 17.39
CA GLU A 506 3.49 7.45 18.50
C GLU A 506 2.09 8.01 18.34
N VAL A 507 1.09 7.18 18.63
CA VAL A 507 -0.30 7.63 18.79
C VAL A 507 -0.44 8.17 20.18
N ARG A 508 -0.55 9.50 20.31
CA ARG A 508 -0.75 10.15 21.60
C ARG A 508 -2.23 10.17 21.95
N LEU A 509 -2.52 9.92 23.21
CA LEU A 509 -3.86 10.06 23.77
C LEU A 509 -3.92 11.36 24.58
N PHE A 510 -4.89 12.20 24.29
CA PHE A 510 -5.11 13.46 24.94
C PHE A 510 -6.30 13.38 25.90
N PRO A 511 -6.31 14.17 26.97
CA PRO A 511 -7.51 14.31 27.81
C PRO A 511 -8.71 14.75 26.96
N ALA A 512 -9.83 14.04 27.08
CA ALA A 512 -11.06 14.32 26.34
C ALA A 512 -12.30 13.97 27.19
N GLN A 513 -13.37 14.73 27.01
CA GLN A 513 -14.66 14.47 27.63
C GLN A 513 -15.51 13.53 26.77
N LYS A 514 -14.99 12.31 26.52
CA LYS A 514 -15.57 11.33 25.61
C LYS A 514 -17.04 11.00 25.91
N ALA A 515 -17.41 10.87 27.18
CA ALA A 515 -18.81 10.59 27.59
C ALA A 515 -19.76 11.71 27.19
N SER A 516 -19.39 12.98 27.43
CA SER A 516 -20.17 14.14 27.04
C SER A 516 -20.34 14.26 25.54
N ALA A 517 -19.25 14.05 24.79
CA ALA A 517 -19.29 14.04 23.32
C ALA A 517 -20.19 12.93 22.75
N ALA A 518 -20.11 11.73 23.31
CA ALA A 518 -20.99 10.62 22.91
C ALA A 518 -22.46 10.89 23.21
N GLU A 519 -22.77 11.55 24.34
CA GLU A 519 -24.13 11.94 24.71
C GLU A 519 -24.73 12.97 23.73
N ILE A 520 -23.95 13.95 23.26
CA ILE A 520 -24.38 14.92 22.25
C ILE A 520 -24.84 14.17 20.99
N LEU A 521 -24.01 13.24 20.49
CA LEU A 521 -24.33 12.49 19.28
C LEU A 521 -25.54 11.56 19.47
N ALA A 522 -25.66 10.94 20.63
CA ALA A 522 -26.79 10.07 20.96
C ALA A 522 -28.13 10.84 21.00
N LYS A 523 -28.15 12.01 21.63
CA LYS A 523 -29.33 12.88 21.69
C LYS A 523 -29.77 13.35 20.30
N ALA A 524 -28.85 13.85 19.49
CA ALA A 524 -29.14 14.29 18.14
C ALA A 524 -29.69 13.14 17.28
N ARG A 525 -29.14 11.93 17.44
CA ARG A 525 -29.63 10.74 16.75
C ARG A 525 -31.04 10.32 17.20
N GLU A 526 -31.33 10.37 18.50
CA GLU A 526 -32.66 10.08 19.08
C GLU A 526 -33.71 11.06 18.59
N SER A 527 -33.35 12.34 18.40
CA SER A 527 -34.20 13.37 17.82
C SER A 527 -34.38 13.23 16.29
N GLY A 528 -33.72 12.26 15.65
CA GLY A 528 -33.81 12.03 14.21
C GLY A 528 -33.01 13.02 13.36
N GLU A 529 -32.13 13.81 13.99
CA GLU A 529 -31.30 14.79 13.31
C GLU A 529 -30.16 14.10 12.56
N ARG A 530 -29.88 14.57 11.32
CA ARG A 530 -28.76 14.11 10.53
C ARG A 530 -27.52 14.96 10.68
N HIS A 531 -27.69 16.19 11.14
CA HIS A 531 -26.62 17.18 11.32
C HIS A 531 -26.71 17.75 12.73
N LEU A 532 -25.54 17.96 13.35
CA LEU A 532 -25.50 18.69 14.60
C LEU A 532 -25.76 20.19 14.38
N SER A 533 -26.38 20.82 15.32
CA SER A 533 -26.43 22.29 15.41
C SER A 533 -25.01 22.85 15.57
N PRO A 534 -24.75 24.12 15.21
CA PRO A 534 -23.44 24.73 15.41
C PRO A 534 -22.97 24.72 16.87
N ALA A 535 -23.88 24.89 17.83
CA ALA A 535 -23.55 24.83 19.25
C ALA A 535 -23.07 23.44 19.68
N GLU A 536 -23.81 22.40 19.30
CA GLU A 536 -23.43 21.00 19.58
C GLU A 536 -22.10 20.64 18.92
N ALA A 537 -21.87 21.10 17.69
CA ALA A 537 -20.63 20.86 16.98
C ALA A 537 -19.43 21.56 17.65
N PHE A 538 -19.60 22.78 18.16
CA PHE A 538 -18.55 23.48 18.93
C PHE A 538 -18.29 22.79 20.28
N HIS A 539 -19.33 22.38 21.02
CA HIS A 539 -19.15 21.58 22.23
C HIS A 539 -18.43 20.27 21.99
N LEU A 540 -18.67 19.63 20.81
CA LEU A 540 -17.97 18.41 20.40
C LEU A 540 -16.46 18.65 20.22
N LEU A 541 -16.07 19.76 19.56
CA LEU A 541 -14.66 20.13 19.39
C LEU A 541 -14.00 20.45 20.73
N ASP A 542 -14.68 21.22 21.57
CA ASP A 542 -14.19 21.62 22.88
C ASP A 542 -13.96 20.42 23.79
N ALA A 543 -14.84 19.42 23.75
CA ALA A 543 -14.70 18.16 24.50
C ALA A 543 -13.39 17.40 24.17
N TYR A 544 -12.78 17.64 23.01
CA TYR A 544 -11.48 17.09 22.60
C TYR A 544 -10.34 18.11 22.66
N GLY A 545 -10.60 19.31 23.23
CA GLY A 545 -9.60 20.37 23.36
C GLY A 545 -9.17 20.96 22.01
N ILE A 546 -10.04 20.98 21.02
CA ILE A 546 -9.86 21.68 19.76
C ILE A 546 -10.46 23.09 19.95
N PRO A 547 -9.63 24.16 19.92
CA PRO A 547 -10.08 25.49 20.31
C PRO A 547 -11.08 26.05 19.28
N VAL A 548 -12.17 26.62 19.79
CA VAL A 548 -13.21 27.28 19.00
C VAL A 548 -13.20 28.77 19.26
N ALA A 549 -13.61 29.60 18.31
CA ALA A 549 -13.83 31.02 18.50
C ALA A 549 -14.96 31.21 19.51
N ALA A 550 -14.86 32.20 20.42
CA ALA A 550 -15.89 32.46 21.42
C ALA A 550 -17.26 32.69 20.75
N TRP A 551 -18.31 32.07 21.29
CA TRP A 551 -19.62 32.07 20.63
C TRP A 551 -20.78 32.11 21.64
N HIS A 552 -21.91 32.63 21.18
CA HIS A 552 -23.19 32.66 21.90
C HIS A 552 -24.33 32.35 20.92
N THR A 553 -25.42 31.79 21.43
CA THR A 553 -26.63 31.54 20.63
C THR A 553 -27.78 32.38 21.13
N ALA A 554 -28.59 32.88 20.20
CA ALA A 554 -29.89 33.50 20.49
C ALA A 554 -30.97 32.79 19.67
N PRO A 555 -32.05 32.29 20.30
CA PRO A 555 -33.09 31.54 19.60
C PRO A 555 -33.89 32.40 18.63
N ASP A 556 -33.92 33.71 18.84
CA ASP A 556 -34.67 34.67 18.07
C ASP A 556 -34.05 36.08 18.14
N LEU A 557 -34.61 37.01 17.37
CA LEU A 557 -34.17 38.40 17.31
C LEU A 557 -34.39 39.19 18.64
N GLU A 558 -35.42 38.86 19.39
CA GLU A 558 -35.71 39.56 20.66
C GLU A 558 -34.69 39.15 21.73
N LYS A 559 -34.34 37.88 21.80
CA LYS A 559 -33.27 37.41 22.68
C LYS A 559 -31.92 38.01 22.28
N LEU A 560 -31.64 38.07 20.99
CA LEU A 560 -30.41 38.69 20.47
C LEU A 560 -30.33 40.19 20.89
N LYS A 561 -31.43 40.97 20.77
CA LYS A 561 -31.49 42.35 21.19
C LYS A 561 -31.25 42.50 22.70
N SER A 562 -31.77 41.57 23.52
CA SER A 562 -31.58 41.64 24.98
C SER A 562 -30.13 41.38 25.38
N GLN A 563 -29.38 40.57 24.64
CA GLN A 563 -28.01 40.16 24.94
C GLN A 563 -26.94 40.97 24.17
N GLN A 564 -27.31 41.87 23.28
CA GLN A 564 -26.37 42.56 22.35
C GLN A 564 -25.19 43.26 23.03
N ARG A 565 -25.31 43.68 24.30
CA ARG A 565 -24.24 44.33 25.07
C ARG A 565 -23.28 43.36 25.76
N GLU A 566 -23.61 42.09 25.79
CA GLU A 566 -22.79 41.04 26.41
C GLU A 566 -21.73 40.49 25.44
N PHE A 567 -21.88 40.78 24.13
CA PHE A 567 -20.99 40.28 23.09
C PHE A 567 -19.73 41.14 22.96
N GLN A 568 -18.62 40.49 22.59
CA GLN A 568 -17.39 41.19 22.22
C GLN A 568 -17.44 41.61 20.75
N TYR A 569 -16.98 42.83 20.48
CA TYR A 569 -16.93 43.40 19.14
C TYR A 569 -15.50 43.64 18.68
N PRO A 570 -15.19 43.49 17.39
CA PRO A 570 -16.12 43.13 16.31
C PRO A 570 -16.58 41.68 16.39
N ALA A 571 -17.80 41.42 15.89
CA ALA A 571 -18.45 40.12 15.95
C ALA A 571 -18.82 39.61 14.53
N VAL A 572 -19.10 38.30 14.44
CA VAL A 572 -19.70 37.64 13.29
C VAL A 572 -21.08 37.16 13.68
N LEU A 573 -22.07 37.40 12.83
CA LEU A 573 -23.43 36.89 13.00
C LEU A 573 -23.67 35.79 11.93
N LYS A 574 -24.19 34.65 12.40
CA LYS A 574 -24.57 33.52 11.51
C LYS A 574 -26.01 33.14 11.81
N ALA A 575 -26.80 32.90 10.76
CA ALA A 575 -28.14 32.32 10.91
C ALA A 575 -28.04 30.84 11.31
N VAL A 576 -28.92 30.40 12.18
CA VAL A 576 -29.08 29.00 12.59
C VAL A 576 -30.47 28.54 12.18
N ALA A 577 -30.54 27.76 11.11
CA ALA A 577 -31.78 27.10 10.65
C ALA A 577 -31.47 25.69 10.17
N PRO A 578 -32.30 24.70 10.45
CA PRO A 578 -32.05 23.28 10.15
C PRO A 578 -31.77 23.00 8.66
N ASP A 579 -32.40 23.77 7.76
CA ASP A 579 -32.40 23.51 6.32
C ASP A 579 -31.40 24.34 5.51
N ILE A 580 -30.58 25.19 6.18
CA ILE A 580 -29.63 26.09 5.51
C ILE A 580 -28.22 25.54 5.59
N ILE A 581 -27.80 24.81 4.53
CA ILE A 581 -26.47 24.20 4.44
C ILE A 581 -25.42 25.21 3.95
N HIS A 582 -25.75 26.04 2.94
CA HIS A 582 -24.84 27.05 2.36
C HIS A 582 -25.20 28.47 2.82
N LYS A 583 -24.86 28.77 4.07
CA LYS A 583 -25.24 30.02 4.76
C LYS A 583 -24.78 31.30 4.03
N THR A 584 -23.59 31.26 3.43
CA THR A 584 -22.99 32.42 2.75
C THR A 584 -23.74 32.78 1.47
N GLU A 585 -24.23 31.79 0.68
CA GLU A 585 -24.93 32.01 -0.57
C GLU A 585 -26.31 32.66 -0.40
N VAL A 586 -26.95 32.40 0.76
CA VAL A 586 -28.28 32.94 1.08
C VAL A 586 -28.24 34.17 2.00
N GLY A 587 -27.04 34.78 2.17
CA GLY A 587 -26.88 35.95 3.04
C GLY A 587 -26.98 35.63 4.53
N GLY A 588 -26.78 34.38 4.93
CA GLY A 588 -26.87 33.90 6.32
C GLY A 588 -25.62 34.14 7.18
N VAL A 589 -24.64 34.95 6.70
CA VAL A 589 -23.43 35.32 7.42
C VAL A 589 -23.15 36.82 7.28
N ALA A 590 -22.90 37.51 8.39
CA ALA A 590 -22.42 38.89 8.39
C ALA A 590 -21.19 39.01 9.30
N VAL A 591 -20.11 39.61 8.75
CA VAL A 591 -18.79 39.69 9.40
C VAL A 591 -18.40 41.13 9.74
N ASP A 592 -17.41 41.31 10.63
CA ASP A 592 -16.87 42.62 11.10
C ASP A 592 -17.93 43.58 11.62
N LEU A 593 -18.90 43.06 12.38
CA LEU A 593 -19.93 43.88 13.04
C LEU A 593 -19.31 44.53 14.29
N ARG A 594 -19.23 45.87 14.28
CA ARG A 594 -18.37 46.63 15.21
C ARG A 594 -19.07 47.08 16.46
N ASN A 595 -20.40 47.05 16.49
CA ASN A 595 -21.22 47.53 17.58
C ASN A 595 -22.58 46.82 17.60
N PRO A 596 -23.35 46.99 18.69
CA PRO A 596 -24.69 46.41 18.82
C PRO A 596 -25.67 46.81 17.70
N GLU A 597 -25.59 48.04 17.23
CA GLU A 597 -26.50 48.58 16.22
C GLU A 597 -26.29 47.87 14.87
N GLU A 598 -25.01 47.66 14.46
CA GLU A 598 -24.65 46.91 13.25
C GLU A 598 -25.09 45.44 13.36
N LEU A 599 -24.91 44.81 14.56
CA LEU A 599 -25.33 43.44 14.82
C LEU A 599 -26.85 43.26 14.64
N ILE A 600 -27.65 44.13 15.22
CA ILE A 600 -29.11 44.04 15.13
C ILE A 600 -29.59 44.36 13.71
N GLY A 601 -28.99 45.35 13.06
CA GLY A 601 -29.31 45.70 11.67
C GLY A 601 -28.99 44.55 10.71
N ALA A 602 -27.87 43.84 10.92
CA ALA A 602 -27.51 42.64 10.17
C ALA A 602 -28.50 41.49 10.43
N ALA A 603 -28.89 41.25 11.67
CA ALA A 603 -29.85 40.21 12.03
C ALA A 603 -31.24 40.43 11.40
N GLN A 604 -31.71 41.67 11.37
CA GLN A 604 -32.98 42.02 10.72
C GLN A 604 -32.95 41.74 9.23
N LYS A 605 -31.90 42.21 8.51
CA LYS A 605 -31.71 41.96 7.09
C LYS A 605 -31.61 40.48 6.79
N MET A 606 -30.90 39.72 7.65
CA MET A 606 -30.73 38.29 7.52
C MET A 606 -32.07 37.55 7.68
N ALA A 607 -32.87 37.91 8.66
CA ALA A 607 -34.21 37.36 8.87
C ALA A 607 -35.15 37.64 7.68
N GLU A 608 -35.09 38.87 7.12
CA GLU A 608 -35.86 39.24 5.92
C GLU A 608 -35.43 38.43 4.68
N SER A 609 -34.12 38.32 4.46
CA SER A 609 -33.58 37.57 3.31
C SER A 609 -33.98 36.10 3.37
N LEU A 610 -33.91 35.50 4.56
CA LEU A 610 -34.23 34.07 4.74
C LEU A 610 -35.74 33.80 4.67
N ALA A 611 -36.60 34.74 5.05
CA ALA A 611 -38.05 34.64 4.89
C ALA A 611 -38.49 34.60 3.41
N HIS A 612 -37.65 35.14 2.49
CA HIS A 612 -37.90 35.18 1.05
C HIS A 612 -37.13 34.14 0.28
N ALA A 613 -36.27 33.35 0.94
CA ALA A 613 -35.48 32.31 0.28
C ALA A 613 -36.38 31.14 -0.20
N PRO A 614 -36.16 30.59 -1.40
CA PRO A 614 -36.98 29.50 -1.97
C PRO A 614 -36.67 28.13 -1.36
N THR A 615 -36.37 28.08 -0.08
CA THR A 615 -36.03 26.83 0.61
C THR A 615 -37.28 26.22 1.25
N PRO A 616 -37.66 24.97 0.99
CA PRO A 616 -38.77 24.29 1.64
C PRO A 616 -38.52 24.21 3.15
N GLY A 617 -39.38 24.81 3.97
CA GLY A 617 -39.30 24.81 5.43
C GLY A 617 -38.87 26.11 6.09
N ALA A 618 -38.18 27.02 5.42
CA ALA A 618 -37.69 28.28 5.98
C ALA A 618 -38.80 29.29 6.35
N ALA A 619 -40.00 29.16 5.80
CA ALA A 619 -41.12 30.07 6.03
C ALA A 619 -41.84 29.88 7.35
N ASN A 620 -41.60 28.79 8.09
CA ASN A 620 -42.40 28.46 9.28
C ASN A 620 -41.73 28.71 10.64
N HIS A 621 -40.42 28.97 10.67
CA HIS A 621 -39.73 29.31 11.92
C HIS A 621 -38.73 30.44 11.70
N PRO A 622 -38.75 31.53 12.49
CA PRO A 622 -37.73 32.56 12.44
C PRO A 622 -36.38 31.93 12.77
N PRO A 623 -35.29 32.30 12.01
CA PRO A 623 -33.99 31.75 12.29
C PRO A 623 -33.47 32.10 13.64
N GLY A 624 -32.83 31.16 14.34
CA GLY A 624 -31.96 31.47 15.46
C GLY A 624 -30.68 32.14 14.98
N PHE A 625 -29.93 32.68 15.90
CA PHE A 625 -28.68 33.37 15.60
C PHE A 625 -27.53 32.81 16.42
N LEU A 626 -26.37 32.70 15.79
CA LEU A 626 -25.08 32.48 16.43
C LEU A 626 -24.23 33.73 16.26
N VAL A 627 -23.87 34.34 17.41
CA VAL A 627 -22.90 35.45 17.45
C VAL A 627 -21.55 34.88 17.84
N GLN A 628 -20.53 35.24 17.11
CA GLN A 628 -19.20 34.70 17.28
C GLN A 628 -18.14 35.80 17.24
N GLU A 629 -17.06 35.61 17.99
CA GLU A 629 -15.88 36.47 17.95
C GLU A 629 -15.37 36.59 16.48
N TYR A 630 -15.07 37.82 16.05
CA TYR A 630 -14.41 38.06 14.78
C TYR A 630 -12.90 37.91 14.94
N VAL A 631 -12.37 36.74 14.57
CA VAL A 631 -10.94 36.44 14.63
C VAL A 631 -10.24 37.08 13.43
N ARG A 632 -9.33 38.01 13.70
CA ARG A 632 -8.58 38.73 12.66
C ARG A 632 -7.27 38.03 12.32
N GLY A 633 -6.99 37.89 11.03
CA GLY A 633 -5.74 37.31 10.56
C GLY A 633 -5.73 35.77 10.69
N GLY A 634 -4.52 35.21 10.76
CA GLY A 634 -4.34 33.76 10.73
C GLY A 634 -4.34 33.19 9.30
N ARG A 635 -3.95 31.95 9.17
CA ARG A 635 -4.00 31.21 7.92
C ARG A 635 -5.11 30.19 7.98
N GLU A 636 -5.91 30.13 6.92
CA GLU A 636 -7.05 29.24 6.84
C GLU A 636 -6.60 27.85 6.42
N VAL A 637 -6.89 26.86 7.28
CA VAL A 637 -6.74 25.45 6.93
C VAL A 637 -8.07 24.73 7.09
N ILE A 638 -8.20 23.59 6.44
CA ILE A 638 -9.31 22.65 6.60
C ILE A 638 -8.85 21.40 7.33
N ILE A 639 -9.59 20.99 8.33
CA ILE A 639 -9.45 19.69 9.01
C ILE A 639 -10.78 18.99 8.89
N GLY A 640 -10.79 17.78 8.35
CA GLY A 640 -12.04 17.06 8.15
C GLY A 640 -11.90 15.56 8.26
N MET A 641 -13.03 14.88 8.28
CA MET A 641 -13.13 13.44 8.17
C MET A 641 -14.31 13.08 7.28
N THR A 642 -14.08 12.15 6.39
CA THR A 642 -15.13 11.47 5.63
C THR A 642 -15.05 9.98 5.84
N HIS A 643 -16.19 9.30 5.80
CA HIS A 643 -16.24 7.85 5.98
C HIS A 643 -16.30 7.14 4.62
N ASP A 644 -15.27 6.36 4.30
CA ASP A 644 -15.26 5.45 3.16
C ASP A 644 -15.83 4.09 3.55
N ALA A 645 -16.67 3.50 2.69
CA ALA A 645 -17.33 2.24 2.99
C ALA A 645 -16.38 1.05 3.17
N ASN A 646 -15.18 1.08 2.55
CA ASN A 646 -14.22 -0.01 2.60
C ASN A 646 -13.08 0.26 3.61
N TYR A 647 -12.65 1.53 3.70
CA TYR A 647 -11.49 1.93 4.51
C TYR A 647 -11.88 2.46 5.89
N GLY A 648 -13.15 2.78 6.10
CA GLY A 648 -13.62 3.45 7.31
C GLY A 648 -13.34 4.95 7.26
N PRO A 649 -13.19 5.63 8.41
CA PRO A 649 -12.92 7.06 8.45
C PRO A 649 -11.55 7.40 7.86
N LEU A 650 -11.50 8.51 7.13
CA LEU A 650 -10.30 9.13 6.56
C LEU A 650 -10.19 10.56 7.06
N VAL A 651 -9.14 10.87 7.78
CA VAL A 651 -8.81 12.23 8.21
C VAL A 651 -8.21 13.01 7.06
N MET A 652 -8.71 14.22 6.85
CA MET A 652 -8.30 15.15 5.78
C MET A 652 -7.66 16.39 6.39
N PHE A 653 -6.63 16.90 5.73
CA PHE A 653 -5.99 18.18 6.02
C PHE A 653 -5.63 18.91 4.72
N GLY A 654 -5.80 20.23 4.68
CA GLY A 654 -5.46 21.06 3.53
C GLY A 654 -5.52 22.55 3.80
N LEU A 655 -5.32 23.37 2.76
CA LEU A 655 -5.62 24.81 2.82
C LEU A 655 -7.13 25.01 2.88
N GLY A 656 -7.58 25.93 3.73
CA GLY A 656 -8.99 26.25 3.95
C GLY A 656 -9.53 27.36 3.04
N GLY A 657 -10.75 27.79 3.28
CA GLY A 657 -11.42 28.87 2.55
C GLY A 657 -11.66 28.53 1.08
N VAL A 658 -11.61 29.54 0.22
CA VAL A 658 -11.82 29.41 -1.24
C VAL A 658 -10.78 28.54 -1.96
N TYR A 659 -9.66 28.28 -1.33
CA TYR A 659 -8.59 27.46 -1.90
C TYR A 659 -8.97 25.97 -2.00
N VAL A 660 -9.77 25.44 -1.07
CA VAL A 660 -10.21 24.04 -1.08
C VAL A 660 -11.02 23.72 -2.33
N GLU A 661 -11.96 24.60 -2.70
CA GLU A 661 -12.85 24.38 -3.84
C GLU A 661 -12.11 24.50 -5.18
N THR A 662 -11.11 25.38 -5.24
CA THR A 662 -10.40 25.70 -6.48
C THR A 662 -9.22 24.76 -6.74
N PHE A 663 -8.38 24.51 -5.74
CA PHE A 663 -7.10 23.79 -5.92
C PHE A 663 -7.12 22.34 -5.44
N LYS A 664 -8.10 21.93 -4.62
CA LYS A 664 -8.23 20.58 -4.01
C LYS A 664 -6.91 20.11 -3.40
N ASP A 665 -6.21 21.03 -2.72
CA ASP A 665 -4.92 20.78 -2.08
C ASP A 665 -5.14 20.17 -0.70
N VAL A 666 -5.44 18.88 -0.70
CA VAL A 666 -5.77 18.11 0.51
C VAL A 666 -5.02 16.81 0.56
N VAL A 667 -4.65 16.39 1.77
CA VAL A 667 -3.99 15.13 2.08
C VAL A 667 -4.89 14.31 3.01
N PHE A 668 -4.92 13.00 2.80
CA PHE A 668 -5.72 12.07 3.59
C PHE A 668 -4.86 11.08 4.36
N ARG A 669 -5.33 10.65 5.53
CA ARG A 669 -4.73 9.58 6.33
C ARG A 669 -5.81 8.74 7.00
N VAL A 670 -5.47 7.47 7.21
CA VAL A 670 -6.31 6.54 7.99
C VAL A 670 -5.99 6.73 9.48
N PRO A 671 -6.98 7.03 10.33
CA PRO A 671 -6.74 7.11 11.78
C PRO A 671 -6.48 5.71 12.40
N PRO A 672 -5.84 5.62 13.58
CA PRO A 672 -5.31 6.73 14.37
C PRO A 672 -4.01 7.30 13.80
N LEU A 673 -3.85 8.62 13.88
CA LEU A 673 -2.63 9.32 13.42
C LEU A 673 -1.53 9.23 14.47
N THR A 674 -0.31 8.93 14.03
CA THR A 674 0.88 9.17 14.85
C THR A 674 1.30 10.65 14.74
N ASP A 675 2.15 11.11 15.65
CA ASP A 675 2.76 12.44 15.60
C ASP A 675 3.56 12.67 14.30
N VAL A 676 4.20 11.62 13.77
CA VAL A 676 4.91 11.65 12.48
C VAL A 676 3.91 11.77 11.32
N ASP A 677 2.81 11.01 11.34
CA ASP A 677 1.78 11.09 10.30
C ASP A 677 1.17 12.51 10.23
N ALA A 678 0.88 13.11 11.39
CA ALA A 678 0.32 14.47 11.46
C ALA A 678 1.29 15.53 10.89
N ARG A 679 2.58 15.50 11.28
CA ARG A 679 3.59 16.42 10.73
C ARG A 679 3.79 16.25 9.22
N GLU A 680 3.73 15.01 8.71
CA GLU A 680 3.85 14.74 7.28
C GLU A 680 2.63 15.24 6.50
N MET A 681 1.41 15.07 7.01
CA MET A 681 0.20 15.64 6.39
C MET A 681 0.35 17.15 6.16
N ILE A 682 0.84 17.88 7.17
CA ILE A 682 1.04 19.32 7.07
C ILE A 682 2.06 19.67 5.97
N ARG A 683 3.14 18.91 5.84
CA ARG A 683 4.22 19.18 4.87
C ARG A 683 3.87 18.77 3.43
N GLN A 684 2.91 17.86 3.24
CA GLN A 684 2.58 17.30 1.94
C GLN A 684 1.60 18.12 1.13
N ILE A 685 0.88 19.07 1.72
CA ILE A 685 0.04 19.99 0.97
C ILE A 685 0.94 20.88 0.09
N ARG A 686 0.49 21.19 -1.12
CA ARG A 686 1.24 22.06 -2.06
C ARG A 686 1.42 23.45 -1.50
N GLY A 687 0.43 23.92 -0.76
CA GLY A 687 0.42 25.21 -0.10
C GLY A 687 1.23 25.29 1.19
N TYR A 688 2.03 24.27 1.55
CA TYR A 688 2.83 24.26 2.79
C TYR A 688 3.65 25.53 3.02
N ARG A 689 4.23 26.09 1.94
CA ARG A 689 5.00 27.34 2.02
C ARG A 689 4.20 28.54 2.55
N LEU A 690 2.88 28.55 2.39
CA LEU A 690 2.03 29.58 2.98
C LEU A 690 1.99 29.47 4.50
N LEU A 691 2.11 28.25 5.03
CA LEU A 691 2.16 28.00 6.47
C LEU A 691 3.55 28.33 7.06
N GLU A 692 4.63 28.21 6.29
CA GLU A 692 5.97 28.64 6.70
C GLU A 692 6.12 30.17 6.80
N GLY A 693 5.18 30.92 6.21
CA GLY A 693 5.23 32.37 6.15
C GLY A 693 5.82 32.90 4.84
N VAL A 694 5.11 33.86 4.27
CA VAL A 694 5.52 34.55 3.03
C VAL A 694 5.74 36.03 3.31
N ARG A 695 6.65 36.66 2.58
CA ARG A 695 6.94 38.12 2.67
C ARG A 695 7.28 38.61 4.08
N GLY A 696 7.97 37.78 4.88
CA GLY A 696 8.42 38.16 6.24
C GLY A 696 7.40 37.91 7.35
N GLU A 697 6.29 37.26 7.06
CA GLU A 697 5.37 36.76 8.09
C GLU A 697 5.97 35.57 8.86
N PRO A 698 5.74 35.45 10.17
CA PRO A 698 6.24 34.32 10.92
C PRO A 698 5.51 33.01 10.51
N PRO A 699 6.15 31.82 10.65
CA PRO A 699 5.50 30.53 10.44
C PRO A 699 4.40 30.30 11.48
N VAL A 700 3.45 29.43 11.15
CA VAL A 700 2.48 28.90 12.12
C VAL A 700 3.16 27.98 13.11
N ASP A 701 2.54 27.75 14.26
CA ASP A 701 2.99 26.72 15.21
C ASP A 701 2.67 25.32 14.65
N PHE A 702 3.66 24.71 13.98
CA PHE A 702 3.51 23.38 13.34
C PHE A 702 3.29 22.26 14.35
N GLU A 703 3.89 22.33 15.54
CA GLU A 703 3.71 21.29 16.56
C GLU A 703 2.31 21.35 17.16
N ALA A 704 1.80 22.53 17.44
CA ALA A 704 0.43 22.70 17.86
C ALA A 704 -0.57 22.24 16.77
N LEU A 705 -0.30 22.56 15.51
CA LEU A 705 -1.14 22.09 14.41
C LEU A 705 -1.14 20.57 14.27
N ALA A 706 0.02 19.93 14.43
CA ALA A 706 0.13 18.48 14.46
C ALA A 706 -0.61 17.86 15.66
N GLU A 707 -0.61 18.53 16.82
CA GLU A 707 -1.41 18.13 17.97
C GLU A 707 -2.91 18.22 17.67
N MET A 708 -3.38 19.30 17.04
CA MET A 708 -4.80 19.43 16.65
C MET A 708 -5.25 18.30 15.74
N LEU A 709 -4.43 17.89 14.76
CA LEU A 709 -4.71 16.74 13.89
C LEU A 709 -4.78 15.43 14.67
N GLN A 710 -3.93 15.22 15.67
CA GLN A 710 -3.97 14.03 16.51
C GLN A 710 -5.20 14.00 17.42
N ARG A 711 -5.59 15.14 18.05
CA ARG A 711 -6.82 15.28 18.84
C ARG A 711 -8.06 15.02 17.99
N PHE A 712 -8.08 15.56 16.77
CA PHE A 712 -9.14 15.31 15.79
C PHE A 712 -9.21 13.82 15.41
N SER A 713 -8.05 13.18 15.16
CA SER A 713 -7.97 11.75 14.88
C SER A 713 -8.48 10.89 16.04
N GLN A 714 -8.17 11.26 17.29
CA GLN A 714 -8.68 10.59 18.48
C GLN A 714 -10.20 10.73 18.57
N MET A 715 -10.76 11.92 18.33
CA MET A 715 -12.19 12.15 18.30
C MET A 715 -12.91 11.26 17.27
N VAL A 716 -12.33 11.13 16.08
CA VAL A 716 -12.87 10.28 15.01
C VAL A 716 -12.90 8.80 15.41
N GLU A 717 -11.84 8.30 16.06
CA GLU A 717 -11.78 6.90 16.53
C GLU A 717 -12.73 6.64 17.71
N ASP A 718 -12.89 7.63 18.59
CA ASP A 718 -13.73 7.50 19.78
C ASP A 718 -15.24 7.58 19.49
N LEU A 719 -15.63 8.21 18.37
CA LEU A 719 -17.01 8.56 18.05
C LEU A 719 -17.49 7.92 16.73
N PRO A 720 -17.79 6.61 16.71
CA PRO A 720 -18.16 5.89 15.49
C PRO A 720 -19.49 6.30 14.84
N LEU A 721 -20.29 7.15 15.53
CA LEU A 721 -21.53 7.72 14.99
C LEU A 721 -21.27 8.89 14.02
N LEU A 722 -20.05 9.40 13.93
CA LEU A 722 -19.67 10.43 12.98
C LEU A 722 -19.57 9.83 11.56
N ALA A 723 -20.37 10.33 10.63
CA ALA A 723 -20.25 10.00 9.21
C ALA A 723 -19.33 10.98 8.48
N GLU A 724 -19.36 12.25 8.89
CA GLU A 724 -18.58 13.33 8.31
C GLU A 724 -18.43 14.46 9.30
N ILE A 725 -17.25 15.05 9.34
CA ILE A 725 -17.00 16.28 10.08
C ILE A 725 -16.01 17.13 9.30
N GLU A 726 -16.29 18.44 9.20
CA GLU A 726 -15.47 19.41 8.50
C GLU A 726 -15.34 20.67 9.35
N ILE A 727 -14.10 21.07 9.63
CA ILE A 727 -13.75 22.34 10.25
C ILE A 727 -13.15 23.20 9.13
N ASN A 728 -13.90 24.21 8.65
CA ASN A 728 -13.49 25.05 7.52
C ASN A 728 -14.12 26.46 7.61
N PRO A 729 -13.30 27.47 7.96
CA PRO A 729 -11.87 27.40 8.25
C PRO A 729 -11.53 27.04 9.71
N PHE A 730 -10.38 26.41 9.89
CA PHE A 730 -9.61 26.38 11.12
C PHE A 730 -8.48 27.41 10.98
N LEU A 731 -8.49 28.46 11.80
CA LEU A 731 -7.50 29.53 11.74
C LEU A 731 -6.27 29.17 12.57
N VAL A 732 -5.10 29.20 11.93
CA VAL A 732 -3.82 28.86 12.55
C VAL A 732 -2.87 30.05 12.57
N PHE A 733 -2.09 30.17 13.62
CA PHE A 733 -1.27 31.33 13.96
C PHE A 733 0.14 30.91 14.37
N PRO A 734 1.08 31.86 14.58
CA PRO A 734 2.38 31.57 15.16
C PRO A 734 2.36 31.07 16.60
N ARG A 735 1.26 31.29 17.34
CA ARG A 735 1.07 30.82 18.71
C ARG A 735 -0.15 29.90 18.79
N ALA A 736 0.01 28.76 19.44
CA ALA A 736 -1.04 27.75 19.62
C ALA A 736 -2.32 28.29 20.29
N GLU A 737 -2.17 29.19 21.26
CA GLU A 737 -3.25 29.79 22.01
C GLU A 737 -4.20 30.64 21.17
N ASP A 738 -3.75 31.11 20.02
CA ASP A 738 -4.53 31.89 19.07
C ASP A 738 -5.33 31.05 18.06
N PHE A 739 -5.11 29.73 17.98
CA PHE A 739 -5.83 28.85 17.07
C PHE A 739 -7.33 28.86 17.33
N ARG A 740 -8.14 28.87 16.26
CA ARG A 740 -9.63 28.90 16.40
C ARG A 740 -10.32 28.13 15.25
N ALA A 741 -11.20 27.22 15.62
CA ALA A 741 -12.24 26.73 14.72
C ALA A 741 -13.33 27.78 14.58
N VAL A 742 -13.60 28.20 13.36
CA VAL A 742 -14.56 29.27 13.07
C VAL A 742 -15.87 28.72 12.53
N ASP A 743 -15.80 27.69 11.69
CA ASP A 743 -16.99 26.99 11.22
C ASP A 743 -16.77 25.47 11.30
N VAL A 744 -17.82 24.75 11.68
CA VAL A 744 -17.79 23.29 11.78
C VAL A 744 -19.11 22.71 11.31
N ARG A 745 -19.04 21.64 10.53
CA ARG A 745 -20.19 20.86 10.08
C ARG A 745 -20.01 19.42 10.51
N VAL A 746 -21.05 18.83 11.06
CA VAL A 746 -21.04 17.43 11.53
C VAL A 746 -22.27 16.73 11.00
N ARG A 747 -22.06 15.59 10.35
CA ARG A 747 -23.11 14.70 9.86
C ARG A 747 -23.01 13.34 10.58
N LEU A 748 -24.16 12.84 11.02
CA LEU A 748 -24.28 11.57 11.71
C LEU A 748 -24.50 10.41 10.72
N ALA A 749 -24.07 9.22 11.11
CA ALA A 749 -24.28 7.99 10.34
C ALA A 749 -25.77 7.59 10.35
N ASP A 750 -26.29 7.17 9.21
CA ASP A 750 -27.66 6.67 9.07
C ASP A 750 -27.89 5.45 9.99
N ALA A 751 -29.09 5.35 10.56
CA ALA A 751 -29.47 4.27 11.49
C ALA A 751 -29.29 2.85 10.93
N SER A 752 -29.31 2.69 9.60
CA SER A 752 -29.15 1.41 8.91
C SER A 752 -27.70 0.89 8.91
N VAL A 753 -26.69 1.75 9.08
CA VAL A 753 -25.27 1.38 9.02
C VAL A 753 -24.75 0.83 10.36
N THR A 754 -25.39 1.15 11.47
CA THR A 754 -24.94 0.76 12.82
C THR A 754 -25.43 -0.62 13.28
N ASN A 755 -26.28 -1.31 12.52
CA ASN A 755 -26.75 -2.66 12.83
C ASN A 755 -25.82 -3.79 12.36
N SER A 756 -24.73 -3.48 11.68
CA SER A 756 -23.62 -4.43 11.57
C SER A 756 -22.82 -4.34 12.87
N PRO A 757 -22.82 -5.36 13.74
CA PRO A 757 -21.94 -5.35 14.90
C PRO A 757 -20.52 -5.12 14.37
N PRO A 758 -19.68 -4.33 15.07
CA PRO A 758 -18.28 -4.25 14.71
C PRO A 758 -17.81 -5.69 14.59
N ALA A 759 -17.21 -6.05 13.45
CA ALA A 759 -16.69 -7.39 13.25
C ALA A 759 -15.90 -7.67 14.52
N LYS A 760 -16.42 -8.60 15.35
CA LYS A 760 -15.69 -8.98 16.57
C LYS A 760 -14.28 -9.23 16.10
N PRO A 761 -13.27 -8.69 16.75
CA PRO A 761 -11.92 -9.06 16.42
C PRO A 761 -11.97 -10.59 16.42
N SER A 762 -11.78 -11.17 15.25
CA SER A 762 -11.68 -12.63 15.13
C SER A 762 -10.55 -12.98 16.05
N ALA A 763 -10.94 -13.55 17.19
CA ALA A 763 -10.03 -14.00 18.20
C ALA A 763 -8.98 -14.92 17.60
#